data_ded755b4871d97e336b4572a0644c71b
#
_entry.id   ded755b4871d97e336b4572a0644c71b
#
_cell.length_a   1.000
_cell.length_b   1.000
_cell.length_c   1.000
_cell.angle_alpha   90.00
_cell.angle_beta   90.00
_cell.angle_gamma   90.00
#
_symmetry.space_group_name_H-M   'P 1'
#
loop_
_entity.id
_entity.type
_entity.pdbx_description
1 polymer ?
#
loop_
_entity_poly.entity_id
_entity_poly.type
_entity_poly.pdbx_seq_one_letter_code
_entity_poly.pdbx_strand_id
1 'polypeptide(L)'
;MRRILSTLLFLLLLCQQALSIPADPRPRVITQPDGSQITVRLIGDEYHHYFLSQDSIPLVRVNDFFYYAQATADTWVSSGLRAHDAQQRSADELALIQQMDRPQMLRQQANLWQTKREKMGAPRRMPRSTPANPKRGPVPTTGQQRALAILVSFPQTSTHEATDFSYDDPRQLFDDMLNKQGFDFDGATGSVRDYFLAASNGQYDLTFDVFGPVVLSRDISFYGQNLPGGDLNAWNMVVEACEALDGQIDFSQYDRNLDGVVDNIYVFYAGMGEATGGREYTIWQHAGEVETLSDGQTFTFDGVRINRYACSNELRPILNTETGKNENHFEGIGTICHEYTHVLDFPDLYDVTGSGYFTPGSWSLMDVGCHLNNARTPCNFTAYERMCMGWLNPEVLDATPRDIVLETVDNNVGLRINSAKPDEEYFILENRQQQGWDQYLPGHGLLVWHITFDNDLWVSNKVNSNPYFQGIDLVEADGIRSEDSRAGDAFPGTAGITSLTAETNPGLRDQEGNAIQIPLTNIREKNGVIQFAVCGGRPQLPLPADITIEGLTPMGFTATWTPSAGATYYEADVFVQTEQGREYVDGYRTRRVDQPRLEVEGLQAERTYLLVLRARNASQMSEQTEPVSITTPALSFAYTRPTAHAASEVTASGFTANWAPLEGAERYALDVLQRGMTEAYYQMVDFTDGIKAMPEGWSTNAKMVLSVAGSYGNAAPSLSLAADNAYIESPIFADGLRSISLWQRERNAPCGKNYVTLEVMMPQVNQWMALDTLLLTDTNPQSGTTILWLAETEQATSATDAAVRPVRIPKGSRALRLTYHREGSGGLAIDDIVIGHGGAETYTPLNGFTRMDAGTGTSFTVTGLTLTPTETLYYRVYGHDGATYSLPSLPQPILYDPTGIAAPTTKPEGPTRWYDLSGRPITGNRPERPGIYINNRGEKRILK
;
A
#
# COMPACT_ATOMS: atom_id res chain seq x y z
N MET A 1 33.34 47.14 4.82
CA MET A 1 33.92 45.89 5.35
C MET A 1 33.05 45.13 6.35
N ARG A 2 32.34 45.73 7.30
CA ARG A 2 31.48 45.00 8.22
C ARG A 2 30.13 44.45 7.63
N ARG A 3 29.67 44.97 6.51
CA ARG A 3 28.48 44.47 5.83
C ARG A 3 28.75 43.34 4.82
N ILE A 4 30.00 43.20 4.36
CA ILE A 4 30.44 42.14 3.43
C ILE A 4 30.76 40.84 4.23
N LEU A 5 31.21 40.97 5.48
CA LEU A 5 31.43 39.79 6.35
C LEU A 5 30.14 39.15 6.89
N SER A 6 29.04 39.93 7.02
CA SER A 6 27.73 39.37 7.43
C SER A 6 27.02 38.66 6.28
N THR A 7 27.30 39.01 5.04
CA THR A 7 26.70 38.35 3.87
C THR A 7 27.44 37.06 3.50
N LEU A 8 28.77 37.00 3.78
CA LEU A 8 29.53 35.75 3.61
C LEU A 8 29.27 34.70 4.71
N LEU A 9 28.76 35.10 5.89
CA LEU A 9 28.38 34.16 6.97
C LEU A 9 26.95 33.62 6.84
N PHE A 10 26.14 34.22 5.96
CA PHE A 10 24.77 33.74 5.66
C PHE A 10 24.72 32.86 4.40
N LEU A 11 25.82 32.75 3.65
CA LEU A 11 25.98 31.96 2.43
C LEU A 11 26.51 30.54 2.66
N LEU A 12 26.66 30.10 3.91
CA LEU A 12 27.20 28.78 4.31
C LEU A 12 26.16 27.88 5.02
N LEU A 13 24.87 28.12 4.89
CA LEU A 13 23.83 27.36 5.59
C LEU A 13 22.65 26.95 4.66
N LEU A 14 22.95 26.51 3.47
CA LEU A 14 22.00 25.75 2.65
C LEU A 14 22.64 24.36 2.44
N CYS A 15 22.64 23.56 3.49
CA CYS A 15 23.07 22.17 3.41
C CYS A 15 21.90 21.29 2.99
N GLN A 16 22.19 20.36 2.13
CA GLN A 16 21.31 19.27 1.69
C GLN A 16 20.65 18.56 2.86
N GLN A 17 19.38 18.26 2.71
CA GLN A 17 18.62 17.50 3.67
C GLN A 17 18.33 16.14 3.03
N ALA A 18 19.08 15.12 3.38
CA ALA A 18 18.87 13.75 2.95
C ALA A 18 18.33 12.91 4.11
N LEU A 19 17.46 11.99 3.80
CA LEU A 19 17.02 10.88 4.64
C LEU A 19 17.49 9.62 3.94
N SER A 20 18.02 8.64 4.66
CA SER A 20 18.74 7.57 4.00
C SER A 20 18.58 6.25 4.74
N ILE A 21 18.64 5.19 3.98
CA ILE A 21 18.75 3.84 4.49
C ILE A 21 20.02 3.69 5.33
N PRO A 22 19.96 3.01 6.50
CA PRO A 22 21.16 2.62 7.22
C PRO A 22 22.00 1.69 6.35
N ALA A 23 23.33 1.76 6.51
CA ALA A 23 24.21 0.77 5.89
C ALA A 23 23.74 -0.64 6.21
N ASP A 24 23.80 -1.55 5.25
CA ASP A 24 23.52 -2.96 5.48
C ASP A 24 24.60 -3.54 6.40
N PRO A 25 24.31 -3.82 7.70
CA PRO A 25 25.31 -4.19 8.69
C PRO A 25 25.75 -5.66 8.62
N ARG A 26 25.20 -6.44 7.67
CA ARG A 26 25.54 -7.86 7.54
C ARG A 26 26.99 -8.03 7.10
N PRO A 27 27.67 -9.07 7.59
CA PRO A 27 29.03 -9.36 7.18
C PRO A 27 29.14 -9.61 5.67
N ARG A 28 30.16 -9.01 5.04
CA ARG A 28 30.45 -9.15 3.61
C ARG A 28 31.89 -9.59 3.43
N VAL A 29 32.12 -10.53 2.53
CA VAL A 29 33.47 -10.95 2.15
C VAL A 29 33.98 -10.03 1.04
N ILE A 30 35.03 -9.27 1.32
CA ILE A 30 35.68 -8.40 0.33
C ILE A 30 36.96 -9.04 -0.16
N THR A 31 37.12 -9.20 -1.47
CA THR A 31 38.38 -9.60 -2.07
C THR A 31 39.25 -8.36 -2.28
N GLN A 32 40.41 -8.33 -1.63
CA GLN A 32 41.36 -7.24 -1.71
C GLN A 32 42.20 -7.32 -3.01
N PRO A 33 42.89 -6.26 -3.44
CA PRO A 33 43.63 -6.24 -4.71
C PRO A 33 44.70 -7.33 -4.89
N ASP A 34 45.19 -7.91 -3.80
CA ASP A 34 46.16 -9.04 -3.84
C ASP A 34 45.52 -10.42 -3.87
N GLY A 35 44.19 -10.47 -3.92
CA GLY A 35 43.41 -11.71 -3.92
C GLY A 35 43.12 -12.27 -2.52
N SER A 36 43.62 -11.65 -1.44
CA SER A 36 43.24 -12.02 -0.08
C SER A 36 41.79 -11.58 0.20
N GLN A 37 41.10 -12.29 1.11
CA GLN A 37 39.75 -11.99 1.50
C GLN A 37 39.68 -11.53 2.94
N ILE A 38 38.74 -10.65 3.25
CA ILE A 38 38.42 -10.19 4.60
C ILE A 38 36.92 -10.03 4.72
N THR A 39 36.37 -10.44 5.88
CA THR A 39 34.94 -10.26 6.21
C THR A 39 34.77 -8.98 6.98
N VAL A 40 33.99 -8.03 6.42
CA VAL A 40 33.75 -6.71 7.00
C VAL A 40 32.27 -6.42 7.15
N ARG A 41 31.95 -5.49 8.06
CA ARG A 41 30.62 -4.88 8.22
C ARG A 41 30.75 -3.38 7.99
N LEU A 42 29.82 -2.81 7.23
CA LEU A 42 29.64 -1.37 7.07
C LEU A 42 28.63 -0.90 8.11
N ILE A 43 28.95 0.14 8.86
CA ILE A 43 28.10 0.70 9.93
C ILE A 43 27.96 2.19 9.63
N GLY A 44 26.73 2.71 9.67
CA GLY A 44 26.48 4.13 9.51
C GLY A 44 25.35 4.46 8.56
N ASP A 45 25.33 5.70 8.13
CA ASP A 45 24.42 6.26 7.13
C ASP A 45 25.19 7.16 6.14
N GLU A 46 24.47 7.90 5.29
CA GLU A 46 25.04 8.83 4.32
C GLU A 46 25.87 9.97 4.95
N TYR A 47 25.59 10.33 6.22
CA TYR A 47 26.33 11.38 6.90
C TYR A 47 27.65 10.91 7.43
N HIS A 48 27.71 9.66 7.89
CA HIS A 48 28.93 9.07 8.42
C HIS A 48 28.85 7.55 8.52
N HIS A 49 29.83 6.88 7.92
CA HIS A 49 29.96 5.43 7.99
C HIS A 49 31.41 5.01 8.24
N TYR A 50 31.59 3.78 8.68
CA TYR A 50 32.90 3.17 8.97
C TYR A 50 32.84 1.64 8.90
N PHE A 51 33.98 1.02 8.81
CA PHE A 51 34.09 -0.43 8.69
C PHE A 51 34.50 -1.09 10.02
N LEU A 52 33.91 -2.24 10.29
CA LEU A 52 34.32 -3.17 11.33
C LEU A 52 34.62 -4.54 10.73
N SER A 53 35.53 -5.33 11.32
CA SER A 53 35.64 -6.74 11.02
C SER A 53 34.41 -7.52 11.53
N GLN A 54 34.24 -8.79 11.14
CA GLN A 54 33.16 -9.64 11.62
C GLN A 54 33.06 -9.68 13.14
N ASP A 55 34.18 -9.69 13.85
CA ASP A 55 34.29 -9.67 15.31
C ASP A 55 34.43 -8.24 15.90
N SER A 56 33.93 -7.25 15.17
CA SER A 56 33.81 -5.84 15.62
C SER A 56 35.14 -5.13 15.92
N ILE A 57 36.21 -5.45 15.19
CA ILE A 57 37.46 -4.70 15.26
C ILE A 57 37.39 -3.52 14.29
N PRO A 58 37.70 -2.29 14.70
CA PRO A 58 37.75 -1.11 13.86
C PRO A 58 38.71 -1.25 12.68
N LEU A 59 38.24 -0.92 11.47
CA LEU A 59 38.98 -1.01 10.22
C LEU A 59 38.98 0.33 9.48
N VAL A 60 40.02 0.56 8.68
CA VAL A 60 40.14 1.66 7.71
C VAL A 60 40.49 1.09 6.36
N ARG A 61 39.79 1.53 5.31
CA ARG A 61 40.04 1.16 3.92
C ARG A 61 41.01 2.18 3.29
N VAL A 62 42.12 1.71 2.72
CA VAL A 62 43.10 2.54 2.02
C VAL A 62 43.52 1.81 0.75
N ASN A 63 43.31 2.40 -0.42
CA ASN A 63 43.61 1.83 -1.75
C ASN A 63 43.07 0.41 -1.91
N ASP A 64 41.79 0.20 -1.49
CA ASP A 64 41.05 -1.05 -1.51
C ASP A 64 41.61 -2.17 -0.62
N PHE A 65 42.54 -1.87 0.27
CA PHE A 65 42.97 -2.76 1.32
C PHE A 65 42.43 -2.32 2.69
N PHE A 66 42.09 -3.27 3.50
CA PHE A 66 41.66 -3.03 4.88
C PHE A 66 42.84 -3.14 5.84
N TYR A 67 42.94 -2.15 6.71
CA TYR A 67 43.93 -2.07 7.79
C TYR A 67 43.19 -1.91 9.12
N TYR A 68 43.82 -2.40 10.19
CA TYR A 68 43.33 -2.08 11.52
C TYR A 68 43.40 -0.56 11.75
N ALA A 69 42.33 -0.02 12.33
CA ALA A 69 42.26 1.39 12.63
C ALA A 69 43.11 1.78 13.84
N GLN A 70 43.68 2.97 13.78
CA GLN A 70 44.31 3.65 14.94
C GLN A 70 43.57 4.98 15.13
N ALA A 71 43.11 5.25 16.37
CA ALA A 71 42.47 6.51 16.71
C ALA A 71 43.48 7.65 16.74
N THR A 72 43.15 8.76 16.11
CA THR A 72 43.80 10.06 16.28
C THR A 72 42.88 10.98 17.09
N ALA A 73 43.25 12.25 17.31
CA ALA A 73 42.35 13.21 17.96
C ALA A 73 41.04 13.43 17.17
N ASP A 74 41.10 13.39 15.83
CA ASP A 74 40.02 13.83 14.96
C ASP A 74 39.31 12.68 14.23
N THR A 75 39.99 11.56 13.97
CA THR A 75 39.44 10.45 13.18
C THR A 75 40.22 9.15 13.36
N TRP A 76 39.82 8.10 12.66
CA TRP A 76 40.62 6.89 12.50
C TRP A 76 41.60 7.02 11.32
N VAL A 77 42.79 6.46 11.50
CA VAL A 77 43.78 6.33 10.43
C VAL A 77 44.27 4.88 10.35
N SER A 78 44.88 4.50 9.24
CA SER A 78 45.50 3.18 9.11
C SER A 78 46.65 3.01 10.09
N SER A 79 46.68 1.90 10.81
CA SER A 79 47.80 1.47 11.65
C SER A 79 49.03 1.02 10.83
N GLY A 80 48.88 0.87 9.49
CA GLY A 80 49.84 0.25 8.62
C GLY A 80 49.85 -1.27 8.63
N LEU A 81 49.12 -1.92 9.57
CA LEU A 81 49.03 -3.36 9.68
C LEU A 81 47.76 -3.82 8.96
N ARG A 82 47.91 -4.70 7.95
CA ARG A 82 46.76 -5.27 7.23
C ARG A 82 45.85 -6.09 8.13
N ALA A 83 44.56 -5.98 7.87
CA ALA A 83 43.56 -6.73 8.61
C ALA A 83 43.23 -8.06 7.91
N HIS A 84 43.06 -9.10 8.73
CA HIS A 84 42.63 -10.42 8.33
C HIS A 84 41.48 -10.93 9.23
N ASP A 85 40.75 -11.92 8.73
CA ASP A 85 39.73 -12.62 9.52
C ASP A 85 40.37 -13.34 10.73
N ALA A 86 39.61 -13.52 11.81
CA ALA A 86 40.12 -13.96 13.12
C ALA A 86 41.06 -15.18 13.07
N GLN A 87 40.76 -16.16 12.18
CA GLN A 87 41.55 -17.40 12.04
C GLN A 87 42.89 -17.22 11.33
N GLN A 88 43.11 -16.07 10.65
CA GLN A 88 44.28 -15.81 9.81
C GLN A 88 45.20 -14.76 10.42
N ARG A 89 44.88 -14.26 11.64
CA ARG A 89 45.64 -13.16 12.27
C ARG A 89 46.99 -13.61 12.78
N SER A 90 47.98 -12.81 12.50
CA SER A 90 49.36 -12.94 13.04
C SER A 90 49.44 -12.52 14.50
N ALA A 91 50.57 -12.80 15.15
CA ALA A 91 50.85 -12.38 16.52
C ALA A 91 50.87 -10.85 16.67
N ASP A 92 51.37 -10.13 15.64
CA ASP A 92 51.44 -8.67 15.64
C ASP A 92 50.06 -8.04 15.56
N GLU A 93 49.16 -8.62 14.75
CA GLU A 93 47.77 -8.18 14.66
C GLU A 93 47.03 -8.39 16.01
N LEU A 94 47.20 -9.56 16.63
CA LEU A 94 46.60 -9.84 17.92
C LEU A 94 47.12 -8.89 19.02
N ALA A 95 48.41 -8.57 18.99
CA ALA A 95 49.00 -7.62 19.92
C ALA A 95 48.45 -6.19 19.72
N LEU A 96 48.27 -5.77 18.49
CA LEU A 96 47.64 -4.47 18.16
C LEU A 96 46.18 -4.44 18.66
N ILE A 97 45.41 -5.46 18.37
CA ILE A 97 44.00 -5.57 18.75
C ILE A 97 43.81 -5.53 20.28
N GLN A 98 44.70 -6.17 21.02
CA GLN A 98 44.69 -6.13 22.52
C GLN A 98 44.94 -4.73 23.10
N GLN A 99 45.65 -3.88 22.37
CA GLN A 99 45.96 -2.51 22.79
C GLN A 99 44.87 -1.48 22.42
N MET A 100 43.91 -1.88 21.60
CA MET A 100 42.83 -0.99 21.14
C MET A 100 41.82 -0.74 22.26
N ASP A 101 41.53 0.50 22.55
CA ASP A 101 40.36 0.92 23.34
C ASP A 101 39.15 1.03 22.37
N ARG A 102 38.60 -0.15 21.99
CA ARG A 102 37.47 -0.23 21.07
C ARG A 102 36.25 0.59 21.51
N PRO A 103 35.82 0.56 22.78
CA PRO A 103 34.72 1.41 23.24
C PRO A 103 34.98 2.90 23.05
N GLN A 104 36.22 3.38 23.30
CA GLN A 104 36.57 4.78 23.04
C GLN A 104 36.58 5.12 21.57
N MET A 105 37.09 4.22 20.73
CA MET A 105 37.12 4.39 19.27
C MET A 105 35.70 4.49 18.70
N LEU A 106 34.79 3.61 19.10
CA LEU A 106 33.37 3.65 18.65
C LEU A 106 32.66 4.93 19.13
N ARG A 107 32.90 5.37 20.37
CA ARG A 107 32.37 6.65 20.85
C ARG A 107 32.91 7.84 20.04
N GLN A 108 34.14 7.78 19.56
CA GLN A 108 34.71 8.82 18.70
C GLN A 108 33.93 8.89 17.36
N GLN A 109 33.62 7.73 16.75
CA GLN A 109 32.85 7.69 15.50
C GLN A 109 31.42 8.21 15.71
N ALA A 110 30.77 7.84 16.80
CA ALA A 110 29.45 8.36 17.17
C ALA A 110 29.46 9.90 17.32
N ASN A 111 30.48 10.47 17.98
CA ASN A 111 30.63 11.92 18.10
C ASN A 111 30.87 12.60 16.75
N LEU A 112 31.66 11.98 15.88
CA LEU A 112 31.88 12.47 14.51
C LEU A 112 30.59 12.45 13.71
N TRP A 113 29.84 11.37 13.78
CA TRP A 113 28.55 11.19 13.14
C TRP A 113 27.57 12.29 13.58
N GLN A 114 27.37 12.43 14.89
CA GLN A 114 26.51 13.48 15.43
C GLN A 114 26.97 14.88 15.00
N THR A 115 28.27 15.16 15.05
CA THR A 115 28.83 16.46 14.64
C THR A 115 28.60 16.76 13.17
N LYS A 116 28.73 15.75 12.31
CA LYS A 116 28.48 15.91 10.85
C LYS A 116 26.99 16.17 10.62
N ARG A 117 26.11 15.37 11.23
CA ARG A 117 24.67 15.51 11.09
C ARG A 117 24.13 16.85 11.61
N GLU A 118 24.68 17.37 12.71
CA GLU A 118 24.33 18.71 13.24
C GLU A 118 24.77 19.85 12.32
N LYS A 119 25.91 19.71 11.66
CA LYS A 119 26.41 20.72 10.72
C LYS A 119 25.58 20.80 9.45
N MET A 120 24.95 19.71 9.04
CA MET A 120 24.20 19.64 7.81
C MET A 120 22.73 19.98 7.97
N GLY A 121 22.21 19.93 9.20
CA GLY A 121 20.79 20.10 9.47
C GLY A 121 20.00 18.84 9.11
N ALA A 122 19.21 18.31 10.04
CA ALA A 122 18.31 17.23 9.74
C ALA A 122 17.15 17.72 8.89
N PRO A 123 16.62 16.91 7.94
CA PRO A 123 15.40 17.24 7.19
C PRO A 123 14.26 17.55 8.15
N ARG A 124 13.59 18.68 7.93
CA ARG A 124 12.42 19.04 8.73
C ARG A 124 11.18 18.40 8.12
N ARG A 125 10.60 17.45 8.84
CA ARG A 125 9.31 16.87 8.51
C ARG A 125 8.17 17.80 8.90
N MET A 126 6.99 17.57 8.35
CA MET A 126 5.79 18.31 8.74
C MET A 126 5.43 17.98 10.19
N PRO A 127 5.15 18.99 11.05
CA PRO A 127 4.73 18.76 12.43
C PRO A 127 3.44 17.95 12.45
N ARG A 128 3.39 16.88 13.25
CA ARG A 128 2.17 16.10 13.50
C ARG A 128 1.39 16.72 14.66
N SER A 129 0.07 16.72 14.57
CA SER A 129 -0.78 17.33 15.60
C SER A 129 -0.97 16.42 16.83
N THR A 130 -1.01 15.11 16.61
CA THR A 130 -1.04 14.07 17.67
C THR A 130 -0.60 12.74 17.08
N PRO A 131 -0.15 11.75 17.91
CA PRO A 131 0.12 10.39 17.43
C PRO A 131 -1.09 9.67 16.87
N ALA A 132 -2.28 9.98 17.40
CA ALA A 132 -3.54 9.36 16.99
C ALA A 132 -4.14 10.02 15.73
N ASN A 133 -3.67 11.21 15.34
CA ASN A 133 -4.16 11.91 14.17
C ASN A 133 -2.97 12.63 13.49
N PRO A 134 -2.12 11.89 12.78
CA PRO A 134 -1.02 12.49 12.08
C PRO A 134 -1.58 13.52 11.09
N LYS A 135 -1.10 14.77 11.16
CA LYS A 135 -1.26 15.64 10.00
C LYS A 135 -0.73 14.85 8.82
N ARG A 136 -1.58 14.62 7.85
CA ARG A 136 -1.14 14.00 6.59
C ARG A 136 0.05 14.79 6.10
N GLY A 137 1.10 14.08 5.75
CA GLY A 137 2.21 14.65 5.00
C GLY A 137 1.68 15.31 3.72
N PRO A 138 2.49 16.02 2.98
CA PRO A 138 2.07 16.64 1.73
C PRO A 138 1.60 15.60 0.69
N VAL A 139 2.01 14.33 0.82
CA VAL A 139 1.65 13.25 -0.10
C VAL A 139 0.49 12.43 0.48
N PRO A 140 -0.55 12.11 -0.32
CA PRO A 140 -1.66 11.27 0.12
C PRO A 140 -1.19 9.86 0.49
N THR A 141 -1.70 9.32 1.60
CA THR A 141 -1.38 7.95 2.09
C THR A 141 -2.48 6.94 1.78
N THR A 142 -3.50 7.29 1.01
CA THR A 142 -4.64 6.41 0.67
C THR A 142 -5.06 6.58 -0.78
N GLY A 143 -5.79 5.60 -1.31
CA GLY A 143 -6.31 5.58 -2.68
C GLY A 143 -5.27 5.20 -3.72
N GLN A 144 -5.62 5.40 -4.98
CA GLN A 144 -4.70 5.15 -6.09
C GLN A 144 -3.71 6.31 -6.23
N GLN A 145 -2.44 6.02 -6.10
CA GLN A 145 -1.35 6.98 -6.23
C GLN A 145 -0.46 6.62 -7.41
N ARG A 146 0.11 7.67 -8.01
CA ARG A 146 0.98 7.55 -9.16
C ARG A 146 2.26 8.30 -8.90
N ALA A 147 3.39 7.63 -9.01
CA ALA A 147 4.72 8.16 -8.78
C ALA A 147 5.56 8.12 -10.06
N LEU A 148 6.54 8.98 -10.13
CA LEU A 148 7.48 9.07 -11.25
C LEU A 148 8.76 8.32 -10.91
N ALA A 149 9.20 7.41 -11.79
CA ALA A 149 10.48 6.72 -11.72
C ALA A 149 11.33 7.00 -12.96
N ILE A 150 12.59 7.38 -12.77
CA ILE A 150 13.52 7.67 -13.86
C ILE A 150 14.78 6.82 -13.71
N LEU A 151 15.14 6.11 -14.77
CA LEU A 151 16.39 5.34 -14.84
C LEU A 151 17.51 6.21 -15.39
N VAL A 152 18.70 6.18 -14.75
CA VAL A 152 19.88 6.93 -15.19
C VAL A 152 21.12 6.06 -15.24
N SER A 153 21.99 6.32 -16.22
CA SER A 153 23.33 5.72 -16.36
C SER A 153 24.40 6.79 -16.53
N PHE A 154 25.65 6.40 -16.42
CA PHE A 154 26.76 7.35 -16.34
C PHE A 154 27.78 7.10 -17.46
N PRO A 155 28.27 8.17 -18.15
CA PRO A 155 29.21 8.03 -19.25
C PRO A 155 30.59 7.64 -18.77
N GLN A 156 31.38 7.09 -19.67
CA GLN A 156 32.83 6.92 -19.48
C GLN A 156 33.54 8.28 -19.43
N THR A 157 34.47 8.41 -18.50
CA THR A 157 35.36 9.56 -18.39
C THR A 157 36.83 9.12 -18.47
N SER A 158 37.77 10.05 -18.30
CA SER A 158 39.19 9.71 -18.22
C SER A 158 39.60 8.97 -16.94
N THR A 159 38.75 8.99 -15.93
CA THR A 159 39.01 8.44 -14.59
C THR A 159 38.12 7.25 -14.23
N HIS A 160 36.97 7.16 -14.85
CA HIS A 160 35.97 6.11 -14.55
C HIS A 160 35.41 5.50 -15.84
N GLU A 161 35.19 4.19 -15.82
CA GLU A 161 34.46 3.48 -16.87
C GLU A 161 32.98 3.92 -16.88
N ALA A 162 32.29 3.72 -18.00
CA ALA A 162 30.84 3.89 -18.06
C ALA A 162 30.16 2.97 -17.09
N THR A 163 29.07 3.46 -16.46
CA THR A 163 28.21 2.65 -15.59
C THR A 163 26.84 2.57 -16.23
N ASP A 164 26.63 1.49 -16.97
CA ASP A 164 25.36 1.17 -17.62
C ASP A 164 24.60 0.10 -16.86
N PHE A 165 23.31 -0.01 -17.12
CA PHE A 165 22.48 -1.08 -16.56
C PHE A 165 22.95 -2.45 -17.04
N SER A 166 22.95 -3.42 -16.13
CA SER A 166 23.46 -4.78 -16.36
C SER A 166 22.48 -5.70 -17.08
N TYR A 167 21.20 -5.32 -17.16
CA TYR A 167 20.14 -6.10 -17.78
C TYR A 167 19.74 -5.56 -19.15
N ASP A 168 19.36 -6.43 -20.09
CA ASP A 168 19.07 -6.09 -21.50
C ASP A 168 17.91 -5.10 -21.67
N ASP A 169 16.89 -5.16 -20.82
CA ASP A 169 15.73 -4.24 -20.82
C ASP A 169 15.50 -3.74 -19.39
N PRO A 170 16.32 -2.80 -18.91
CA PRO A 170 16.21 -2.31 -17.55
C PRO A 170 14.88 -1.61 -17.29
N ARG A 171 14.32 -0.91 -18.28
CA ARG A 171 13.04 -0.24 -18.11
C ARG A 171 11.91 -1.21 -17.81
N GLN A 172 11.80 -2.30 -18.55
CA GLN A 172 10.77 -3.31 -18.31
C GLN A 172 11.01 -4.03 -16.97
N LEU A 173 12.27 -4.32 -16.62
CA LEU A 173 12.59 -4.98 -15.35
C LEU A 173 12.23 -4.10 -14.14
N PHE A 174 12.55 -2.81 -14.20
CA PHE A 174 12.17 -1.87 -13.14
C PHE A 174 10.65 -1.62 -13.10
N ASP A 175 9.98 -1.54 -14.25
CA ASP A 175 8.52 -1.47 -14.29
C ASP A 175 7.87 -2.70 -13.65
N ASP A 176 8.36 -3.91 -13.98
CA ASP A 176 7.91 -5.15 -13.36
C ASP A 176 8.16 -5.15 -11.83
N MET A 177 9.35 -4.73 -11.37
CA MET A 177 9.71 -4.66 -9.95
C MET A 177 8.81 -3.67 -9.18
N LEU A 178 8.44 -2.57 -9.80
CA LEU A 178 7.65 -1.53 -9.15
C LEU A 178 6.15 -1.85 -9.16
N ASN A 179 5.62 -2.43 -10.25
CA ASN A 179 4.19 -2.46 -10.52
C ASN A 179 3.57 -3.85 -10.67
N LYS A 180 4.34 -4.87 -11.08
CA LYS A 180 3.79 -6.16 -11.48
C LYS A 180 3.38 -7.01 -10.30
N GLN A 181 2.11 -7.40 -10.28
CA GLN A 181 1.59 -8.33 -9.27
C GLN A 181 2.36 -9.64 -9.29
N GLY A 182 2.83 -10.08 -8.10
CA GLY A 182 3.55 -11.32 -7.93
C GLY A 182 4.93 -11.31 -8.60
N PHE A 183 5.62 -10.17 -8.63
CA PHE A 183 7.01 -10.10 -9.10
C PHE A 183 7.91 -11.02 -8.28
N ASP A 184 8.64 -11.91 -8.95
CA ASP A 184 9.44 -13.00 -8.35
C ASP A 184 10.88 -13.07 -8.87
N PHE A 185 11.32 -12.08 -9.65
CA PHE A 185 12.66 -12.04 -10.21
C PHE A 185 13.72 -12.03 -9.12
N ASP A 186 14.74 -12.85 -9.28
CA ASP A 186 15.89 -13.01 -8.37
C ASP A 186 15.49 -13.31 -6.90
N GLY A 187 14.34 -13.98 -6.69
CA GLY A 187 13.85 -14.37 -5.36
C GLY A 187 13.09 -13.27 -4.60
N ALA A 188 12.55 -12.27 -5.30
CA ALA A 188 11.64 -11.30 -4.73
C ALA A 188 10.31 -11.95 -4.31
N THR A 189 9.66 -11.42 -3.28
CA THR A 189 8.36 -11.89 -2.77
C THR A 189 7.18 -11.23 -3.49
N GLY A 190 7.41 -10.07 -4.10
CA GLY A 190 6.43 -9.28 -4.81
C GLY A 190 7.04 -7.97 -5.29
N SER A 191 6.23 -7.14 -5.94
CA SER A 191 6.60 -5.78 -6.37
C SER A 191 6.48 -4.76 -5.22
N VAL A 192 6.98 -3.55 -5.44
CA VAL A 192 6.75 -2.41 -4.52
C VAL A 192 5.26 -2.16 -4.34
N ARG A 193 4.47 -2.24 -5.42
CA ARG A 193 3.02 -2.13 -5.37
C ARG A 193 2.38 -3.23 -4.52
N ASP A 194 2.80 -4.49 -4.69
CA ASP A 194 2.31 -5.61 -3.87
C ASP A 194 2.58 -5.37 -2.39
N TYR A 195 3.77 -4.84 -2.08
CA TYR A 195 4.17 -4.53 -0.71
C TYR A 195 3.24 -3.48 -0.07
N PHE A 196 3.06 -2.33 -0.72
CA PHE A 196 2.22 -1.26 -0.18
C PHE A 196 0.73 -1.63 -0.14
N LEU A 197 0.24 -2.40 -1.11
CA LEU A 197 -1.12 -2.95 -1.07
C LEU A 197 -1.32 -3.89 0.13
N ALA A 198 -0.37 -4.78 0.39
CA ALA A 198 -0.41 -5.67 1.55
C ALA A 198 -0.30 -4.90 2.87
N ALA A 199 0.67 -3.99 2.98
CA ALA A 199 0.90 -3.19 4.18
C ALA A 199 -0.30 -2.29 4.54
N SER A 200 -1.00 -1.76 3.55
CA SER A 200 -2.16 -0.89 3.75
C SER A 200 -3.50 -1.63 3.79
N ASN A 201 -3.51 -2.94 3.67
CA ASN A 201 -4.73 -3.72 3.48
C ASN A 201 -5.58 -3.22 2.29
N GLY A 202 -4.90 -2.92 1.17
CA GLY A 202 -5.51 -2.44 -0.06
C GLY A 202 -5.94 -0.96 -0.05
N GLN A 203 -5.63 -0.20 1.02
CA GLN A 203 -6.03 1.21 1.10
C GLN A 203 -5.11 2.15 0.31
N TYR A 204 -3.90 1.70 -0.02
CA TYR A 204 -2.90 2.48 -0.75
C TYR A 204 -2.40 1.68 -1.95
N ASP A 205 -2.83 2.06 -3.16
CA ASP A 205 -2.45 1.43 -4.42
C ASP A 205 -1.47 2.35 -5.16
N LEU A 206 -0.17 2.08 -4.98
CA LEU A 206 0.92 2.86 -5.56
C LEU A 206 1.36 2.25 -6.89
N THR A 207 1.38 3.06 -7.93
CA THR A 207 1.93 2.70 -9.24
C THR A 207 3.00 3.68 -9.68
N PHE A 208 3.98 3.22 -10.44
CA PHE A 208 5.06 4.03 -10.97
C PHE A 208 5.01 4.08 -12.49
N ASP A 209 5.24 5.27 -13.04
CA ASP A 209 5.56 5.42 -14.46
C ASP A 209 7.08 5.44 -14.62
N VAL A 210 7.62 4.50 -15.37
CA VAL A 210 9.07 4.33 -15.52
C VAL A 210 9.54 4.94 -16.84
N PHE A 211 10.52 5.85 -16.77
CA PHE A 211 11.14 6.52 -17.91
C PHE A 211 12.65 6.27 -17.96
N GLY A 212 13.26 6.56 -19.08
CA GLY A 212 14.68 6.36 -19.30
C GLY A 212 15.00 4.99 -19.91
N PRO A 213 16.27 4.48 -19.84
CA PRO A 213 17.41 5.11 -19.17
C PRO A 213 17.89 6.41 -19.85
N VAL A 214 18.32 7.37 -19.04
CA VAL A 214 18.99 8.59 -19.47
C VAL A 214 20.48 8.47 -19.16
N VAL A 215 21.35 8.76 -20.13
CA VAL A 215 22.79 8.88 -19.87
C VAL A 215 23.07 10.30 -19.40
N LEU A 216 23.56 10.45 -18.17
CA LEU A 216 23.87 11.73 -17.55
C LEU A 216 25.16 12.34 -18.14
N SER A 217 25.43 13.63 -17.87
CA SER A 217 26.59 14.34 -18.45
C SER A 217 27.92 14.05 -17.76
N ARG A 218 27.89 13.56 -16.51
CA ARG A 218 29.07 13.27 -15.68
C ARG A 218 29.12 11.79 -15.29
N ASP A 219 30.30 11.30 -14.90
CA ASP A 219 30.43 9.96 -14.33
C ASP A 219 29.84 9.89 -12.90
N ILE A 220 29.63 8.68 -12.39
CA ILE A 220 28.99 8.43 -11.09
C ILE A 220 29.73 9.14 -9.94
N SER A 221 31.06 9.32 -10.04
CA SER A 221 31.85 9.95 -8.97
C SER A 221 31.58 11.44 -8.77
N PHE A 222 30.99 12.10 -9.77
CA PHE A 222 30.55 13.48 -9.61
C PHE A 222 29.31 13.56 -8.74
N TYR A 223 28.33 12.67 -8.97
CA TYR A 223 27.06 12.65 -8.24
C TYR A 223 27.19 12.04 -6.84
N GLY A 224 28.02 11.00 -6.69
CA GLY A 224 28.37 10.37 -5.41
C GLY A 224 29.62 10.98 -4.76
N GLN A 225 29.89 12.28 -5.00
CA GLN A 225 31.02 12.95 -4.37
C GLN A 225 30.79 13.18 -2.88
N ASN A 226 31.40 12.35 -2.06
CA ASN A 226 31.41 12.48 -0.62
C ASN A 226 32.17 13.75 -0.19
N LEU A 227 31.45 14.73 0.36
CA LEU A 227 31.98 15.74 1.24
C LEU A 227 31.61 15.41 2.69
N PRO A 228 32.21 16.09 3.69
CA PRO A 228 31.76 15.89 5.06
C PRO A 228 30.27 16.14 5.16
N GLY A 229 29.47 15.08 4.95
CA GLY A 229 28.04 15.12 5.11
C GLY A 229 27.18 14.53 4.00
N GLY A 230 27.68 13.66 3.16
CA GLY A 230 26.88 12.94 2.14
C GLY A 230 27.21 13.33 0.70
N ASP A 231 26.42 12.83 -0.23
CA ASP A 231 26.56 13.04 -1.67
C ASP A 231 26.21 14.47 -2.08
N LEU A 232 27.20 15.32 -2.27
CA LEU A 232 27.00 16.75 -2.54
C LEU A 232 26.15 17.03 -3.78
N ASN A 233 26.27 16.19 -4.80
CA ASN A 233 25.74 16.47 -6.13
C ASN A 233 24.61 15.51 -6.54
N ALA A 234 24.10 14.66 -5.64
CA ALA A 234 23.09 13.69 -6.00
C ALA A 234 21.79 14.34 -6.54
N TRP A 235 21.38 15.49 -6.01
CA TRP A 235 20.23 16.24 -6.51
C TRP A 235 20.39 16.72 -7.96
N ASN A 236 21.64 16.97 -8.44
CA ASN A 236 21.91 17.32 -9.84
C ASN A 236 21.54 16.18 -10.79
N MET A 237 21.70 14.92 -10.37
CA MET A 237 21.25 13.76 -11.12
C MET A 237 19.75 13.84 -11.41
N VAL A 238 18.96 14.25 -10.43
CA VAL A 238 17.51 14.37 -10.55
C VAL A 238 17.13 15.46 -11.54
N VAL A 239 17.72 16.64 -11.40
CA VAL A 239 17.49 17.78 -12.30
C VAL A 239 17.83 17.43 -13.73
N GLU A 240 19.03 16.90 -13.96
CA GLU A 240 19.52 16.55 -15.30
C GLU A 240 18.67 15.45 -15.96
N ALA A 241 18.20 14.47 -15.17
CA ALA A 241 17.29 13.45 -15.65
C ALA A 241 15.91 14.03 -16.06
N CYS A 242 15.38 14.98 -15.27
CA CYS A 242 14.15 15.68 -15.61
C CYS A 242 14.30 16.55 -16.86
N GLU A 243 15.40 17.31 -16.98
CA GLU A 243 15.70 18.12 -18.17
C GLU A 243 15.78 17.28 -19.45
N ALA A 244 16.40 16.10 -19.35
CA ALA A 244 16.55 15.19 -20.50
C ALA A 244 15.21 14.57 -20.95
N LEU A 245 14.23 14.49 -20.06
CA LEU A 245 12.92 13.89 -20.31
C LEU A 245 11.78 14.92 -20.38
N ASP A 246 12.10 16.20 -20.29
CA ASP A 246 11.19 17.32 -20.48
C ASP A 246 10.38 17.21 -21.74
N GLY A 247 9.47 17.19 -22.20
CA GLY A 247 8.74 16.90 -23.44
C GLY A 247 8.33 15.43 -23.64
N GLN A 248 8.76 14.51 -22.75
CA GLN A 248 8.26 13.14 -22.71
C GLN A 248 7.40 12.89 -21.47
N ILE A 249 7.59 13.67 -20.40
CA ILE A 249 6.89 13.59 -19.13
C ILE A 249 6.07 14.86 -18.98
N ASP A 250 4.80 14.72 -18.61
CA ASP A 250 3.98 15.80 -18.07
C ASP A 250 4.09 15.74 -16.53
N PHE A 251 5.00 16.55 -15.98
CA PHE A 251 5.29 16.58 -14.55
C PHE A 251 4.10 17.01 -13.70
N SER A 252 3.16 17.77 -14.26
CA SER A 252 1.96 18.21 -13.54
C SER A 252 1.05 17.06 -13.08
N GLN A 253 1.17 15.88 -13.71
CA GLN A 253 0.41 14.67 -13.32
C GLN A 253 0.88 14.06 -12.00
N TYR A 254 2.08 14.45 -11.51
CA TYR A 254 2.68 13.93 -10.28
C TYR A 254 2.60 14.91 -9.11
N ASP A 255 1.91 16.03 -9.26
CA ASP A 255 1.44 16.92 -8.19
C ASP A 255 0.01 16.51 -7.82
N ARG A 256 -0.11 15.46 -7.00
CA ARG A 256 -1.40 14.83 -6.67
C ARG A 256 -2.18 15.60 -5.61
N ASN A 257 -1.49 16.37 -4.78
CA ASN A 257 -2.08 17.22 -3.75
C ASN A 257 -2.37 18.65 -4.24
N LEU A 258 -1.95 18.99 -5.47
CA LEU A 258 -2.15 20.28 -6.14
C LEU A 258 -1.53 21.47 -5.37
N ASP A 259 -0.36 21.28 -4.78
CA ASP A 259 0.39 22.32 -4.08
C ASP A 259 1.42 23.04 -4.95
N GLY A 260 1.53 22.66 -6.22
CA GLY A 260 2.46 23.21 -7.21
C GLY A 260 3.85 22.55 -7.15
N VAL A 261 3.99 21.44 -6.43
CA VAL A 261 5.24 20.68 -6.32
C VAL A 261 5.00 19.23 -6.68
N VAL A 262 5.88 18.63 -7.48
CA VAL A 262 5.85 17.19 -7.73
C VAL A 262 5.99 16.44 -6.41
N ASP A 263 5.07 15.52 -6.10
CA ASP A 263 5.03 14.82 -4.81
C ASP A 263 6.33 14.07 -4.52
N ASN A 264 6.87 13.34 -5.52
CA ASN A 264 8.19 12.71 -5.47
C ASN A 264 8.67 12.28 -6.85
N ILE A 265 10.01 12.28 -7.04
CA ILE A 265 10.71 11.70 -8.18
C ILE A 265 11.63 10.61 -7.65
N TYR A 266 11.44 9.37 -8.09
CA TYR A 266 12.32 8.27 -7.73
C TYR A 266 13.35 8.03 -8.84
N VAL A 267 14.65 8.15 -8.53
CA VAL A 267 15.70 7.92 -9.52
C VAL A 267 16.40 6.59 -9.24
N PHE A 268 16.45 5.73 -10.23
CA PHE A 268 17.22 4.50 -10.21
C PHE A 268 18.50 4.66 -11.03
N TYR A 269 19.64 4.47 -10.40
CA TYR A 269 20.93 4.59 -11.07
C TYR A 269 21.59 3.24 -11.31
N ALA A 270 22.27 3.12 -12.44
CA ALA A 270 22.98 1.91 -12.86
C ALA A 270 24.13 1.56 -11.90
N GLY A 271 24.36 0.28 -11.70
CA GLY A 271 25.45 -0.25 -10.89
C GLY A 271 25.14 -0.38 -9.40
N MET A 272 26.17 -0.31 -8.57
CA MET A 272 26.10 -0.52 -7.13
C MET A 272 26.02 0.78 -6.34
N GLY A 273 25.28 0.77 -5.23
CA GLY A 273 25.21 1.87 -4.27
C GLY A 273 26.22 1.72 -3.14
N GLU A 274 26.63 2.84 -2.53
CA GLU A 274 27.62 2.85 -1.46
C GLU A 274 27.12 2.11 -0.20
N ALA A 275 25.86 2.32 0.23
CA ALA A 275 25.27 1.67 1.40
C ALA A 275 25.26 0.14 1.30
N THR A 276 25.26 -0.42 0.09
CA THR A 276 25.18 -1.87 -0.16
C THR A 276 26.51 -2.49 -0.60
N GLY A 277 27.60 -1.73 -0.59
CA GLY A 277 28.96 -2.24 -0.84
C GLY A 277 29.62 -1.74 -2.11
N GLY A 278 29.08 -0.72 -2.72
CA GLY A 278 29.76 0.06 -3.77
C GLY A 278 31.05 0.74 -3.30
N ARG A 279 31.67 1.46 -4.20
CA ARG A 279 32.85 2.26 -3.89
C ARG A 279 32.45 3.56 -3.20
N GLU A 280 33.35 4.16 -2.44
CA GLU A 280 33.16 5.44 -1.74
C GLU A 280 32.78 6.62 -2.65
N TYR A 281 32.90 6.48 -3.96
CA TYR A 281 32.53 7.48 -4.95
C TYR A 281 31.19 7.16 -5.64
N THR A 282 30.51 6.05 -5.26
CA THR A 282 29.18 5.77 -5.75
C THR A 282 28.13 6.45 -4.85
N ILE A 283 26.92 6.59 -5.36
CA ILE A 283 25.86 7.31 -4.65
C ILE A 283 25.32 6.44 -3.50
N TRP A 284 25.11 7.05 -2.33
CA TRP A 284 24.35 6.45 -1.24
C TRP A 284 22.85 6.50 -1.54
N GLN A 285 22.10 5.43 -1.29
CA GLN A 285 20.65 5.42 -1.44
C GLN A 285 20.01 6.32 -0.38
N HIS A 286 19.14 7.24 -0.79
CA HIS A 286 18.54 8.20 0.11
C HIS A 286 17.29 8.87 -0.48
N ALA A 287 16.49 9.49 0.39
CA ALA A 287 15.48 10.47 0.04
C ALA A 287 15.99 11.89 0.38
N GLY A 288 15.79 12.85 -0.52
CA GLY A 288 16.31 14.21 -0.35
C GLY A 288 15.47 15.27 -1.05
N GLU A 289 16.01 16.49 -1.04
CA GLU A 289 15.40 17.64 -1.70
C GLU A 289 16.36 18.23 -2.75
N VAL A 290 15.79 18.68 -3.86
CA VAL A 290 16.52 19.42 -4.89
C VAL A 290 16.90 20.80 -4.35
N GLU A 291 18.17 21.18 -4.46
CA GLU A 291 18.65 22.47 -3.97
C GLU A 291 17.93 23.66 -4.63
N THR A 292 17.66 24.67 -3.83
CA THR A 292 17.32 25.99 -4.35
C THR A 292 18.62 26.74 -4.63
N LEU A 293 18.80 27.19 -5.86
CA LEU A 293 20.02 27.94 -6.23
C LEU A 293 20.20 29.21 -5.40
N SER A 294 21.45 29.68 -5.27
CA SER A 294 21.82 30.84 -4.42
C SER A 294 21.12 32.14 -4.77
N ASP A 295 20.58 32.26 -5.98
CA ASP A 295 19.74 33.38 -6.44
C ASP A 295 18.24 33.20 -6.16
N GLY A 296 17.84 32.08 -5.52
CA GLY A 296 16.45 31.72 -5.22
C GLY A 296 15.72 31.04 -6.37
N GLN A 297 16.42 30.68 -7.45
CA GLN A 297 15.83 29.96 -8.57
C GLN A 297 15.57 28.49 -8.18
N THR A 298 14.39 28.00 -8.56
CA THR A 298 13.95 26.61 -8.42
C THR A 298 13.73 25.97 -9.79
N PHE A 299 13.79 24.65 -9.85
CA PHE A 299 13.56 23.91 -11.08
C PHE A 299 12.08 23.61 -11.25
N THR A 300 11.51 24.04 -12.39
CA THR A 300 10.07 23.95 -12.67
C THR A 300 9.86 23.40 -14.06
N PHE A 301 9.00 22.36 -14.17
CA PHE A 301 8.59 21.72 -15.43
C PHE A 301 7.07 21.68 -15.47
N ASP A 302 6.44 21.94 -16.59
CA ASP A 302 4.97 21.94 -16.79
C ASP A 302 4.18 22.74 -15.73
N GLY A 303 4.82 23.79 -15.17
CA GLY A 303 4.21 24.65 -14.17
C GLY A 303 4.28 24.16 -12.72
N VAL A 304 4.87 23.00 -12.46
CA VAL A 304 5.11 22.44 -11.13
C VAL A 304 6.59 22.38 -10.81
N ARG A 305 6.95 22.60 -9.54
CA ARG A 305 8.33 22.59 -9.07
C ARG A 305 8.75 21.14 -8.73
N ILE A 306 9.95 20.75 -9.13
CA ILE A 306 10.57 19.55 -8.58
C ILE A 306 11.30 19.92 -7.28
N ASN A 307 11.13 19.11 -6.25
CA ASN A 307 11.75 19.34 -4.94
C ASN A 307 12.16 18.04 -4.26
N ARG A 308 11.21 17.14 -4.01
CA ARG A 308 11.48 15.89 -3.30
C ARG A 308 11.88 14.79 -4.26
N TYR A 309 12.90 14.04 -3.87
CA TYR A 309 13.30 12.86 -4.61
C TYR A 309 13.72 11.74 -3.66
N ALA A 310 13.78 10.54 -4.19
CA ALA A 310 14.48 9.41 -3.61
C ALA A 310 15.31 8.72 -4.68
N CYS A 311 16.37 8.01 -4.29
CA CYS A 311 17.18 7.29 -5.25
C CYS A 311 17.65 5.93 -4.72
N SER A 312 17.80 4.97 -5.62
CA SER A 312 18.34 3.64 -5.36
C SER A 312 19.15 3.14 -6.55
N ASN A 313 20.02 2.18 -6.28
CA ASN A 313 20.89 1.55 -7.27
C ASN A 313 20.25 0.31 -7.91
N GLU A 314 20.90 -0.19 -8.94
CA GLU A 314 20.51 -1.40 -9.67
C GLU A 314 20.96 -2.71 -8.99
N LEU A 315 22.19 -2.74 -8.45
CA LEU A 315 22.88 -3.99 -8.09
C LEU A 315 23.27 -4.06 -6.62
N ARG A 316 23.12 -5.24 -6.06
CA ARG A 316 23.56 -5.60 -4.70
C ARG A 316 24.51 -6.81 -4.73
N PRO A 317 25.69 -6.74 -4.07
CA PRO A 317 26.54 -7.91 -3.94
C PRO A 317 26.01 -8.87 -2.88
N ILE A 318 25.84 -10.13 -3.24
CA ILE A 318 25.40 -11.20 -2.32
C ILE A 318 26.49 -12.29 -2.30
N LEU A 319 26.85 -12.74 -1.09
CA LEU A 319 27.83 -13.79 -0.92
C LEU A 319 27.26 -15.13 -1.39
N ASN A 320 27.86 -15.71 -2.44
CA ASN A 320 27.62 -17.07 -2.81
C ASN A 320 28.39 -17.99 -1.83
N THR A 321 27.68 -18.71 -0.98
CA THR A 321 28.28 -19.55 0.08
C THR A 321 29.03 -20.79 -0.47
N GLU A 322 28.75 -21.21 -1.70
CA GLU A 322 29.41 -22.33 -2.34
C GLU A 322 30.77 -21.92 -2.93
N THR A 323 30.83 -20.73 -3.53
CA THR A 323 32.05 -20.21 -4.17
C THR A 323 32.88 -19.34 -3.24
N GLY A 324 32.30 -18.85 -2.15
CA GLY A 324 32.91 -17.88 -1.24
C GLY A 324 33.14 -16.49 -1.87
N LYS A 325 32.45 -16.17 -2.96
CA LYS A 325 32.58 -14.90 -3.69
C LYS A 325 31.24 -14.14 -3.68
N ASN A 326 31.35 -12.82 -3.70
CA ASN A 326 30.18 -12.00 -3.97
C ASN A 326 29.79 -12.07 -5.44
N GLU A 327 28.50 -12.22 -5.69
CA GLU A 327 27.88 -12.16 -7.00
C GLU A 327 26.93 -10.95 -7.01
N ASN A 328 26.91 -10.23 -8.14
CA ASN A 328 26.04 -9.07 -8.27
C ASN A 328 24.62 -9.55 -8.62
N HIS A 329 23.69 -9.21 -7.80
CA HIS A 329 22.27 -9.48 -7.97
C HIS A 329 21.49 -8.19 -8.19
N PHE A 330 20.27 -8.31 -8.68
CA PHE A 330 19.36 -7.18 -8.77
C PHE A 330 19.02 -6.67 -7.35
N GLU A 331 18.98 -5.34 -7.18
CA GLU A 331 18.61 -4.75 -5.89
C GLU A 331 17.18 -5.13 -5.55
N GLY A 332 16.94 -5.46 -4.29
CA GLY A 332 15.60 -5.80 -3.82
C GLY A 332 14.74 -4.55 -3.58
N ILE A 333 13.44 -4.77 -3.38
CA ILE A 333 12.49 -3.68 -3.16
C ILE A 333 12.59 -3.04 -1.76
N GLY A 334 13.32 -3.62 -0.82
CA GLY A 334 13.33 -3.17 0.57
C GLY A 334 13.86 -1.75 0.74
N THR A 335 14.96 -1.40 0.06
CA THR A 335 15.48 -0.03 0.03
C THR A 335 14.44 0.92 -0.55
N ILE A 336 13.79 0.53 -1.65
CA ILE A 336 12.78 1.37 -2.31
C ILE A 336 11.59 1.63 -1.39
N CYS A 337 11.12 0.59 -0.69
CA CYS A 337 10.02 0.71 0.25
C CYS A 337 10.38 1.60 1.45
N HIS A 338 11.61 1.51 1.96
CA HIS A 338 12.13 2.37 3.04
C HIS A 338 12.16 3.83 2.58
N GLU A 339 12.85 4.14 1.48
CA GLU A 339 12.98 5.51 0.98
C GLU A 339 11.63 6.11 0.58
N TYR A 340 10.74 5.30 0.00
CA TYR A 340 9.40 5.78 -0.33
C TYR A 340 8.53 6.03 0.93
N THR A 341 8.78 5.33 2.02
CA THR A 341 8.11 5.59 3.31
C THR A 341 8.53 6.95 3.88
N HIS A 342 9.74 7.42 3.59
CA HIS A 342 10.14 8.80 3.87
C HIS A 342 9.34 9.82 3.05
N VAL A 343 9.02 9.51 1.79
CA VAL A 343 8.12 10.34 0.97
C VAL A 343 6.74 10.47 1.62
N LEU A 344 6.26 9.40 2.29
CA LEU A 344 5.03 9.41 3.08
C LEU A 344 5.19 10.09 4.46
N ASP A 345 6.32 10.76 4.71
CA ASP A 345 6.62 11.57 5.90
C ASP A 345 6.84 10.76 7.19
N PHE A 346 7.40 9.54 7.09
CA PHE A 346 7.78 8.73 8.24
C PHE A 346 9.29 8.84 8.54
N PRO A 347 9.73 8.94 9.81
CA PRO A 347 11.14 9.06 10.18
C PRO A 347 11.87 7.72 10.21
N ASP A 348 13.21 7.79 10.26
CA ASP A 348 14.04 6.66 10.61
C ASP A 348 13.81 6.21 12.03
N LEU A 349 13.85 4.90 12.26
CA LEU A 349 13.73 4.30 13.60
C LEU A 349 15.05 3.69 14.10
N TYR A 350 16.09 3.66 13.26
CA TYR A 350 17.42 3.25 13.71
C TYR A 350 18.14 4.38 14.49
N ASP A 351 19.24 4.05 15.14
CA ASP A 351 20.07 5.01 15.85
C ASP A 351 20.81 5.93 14.90
N VAL A 352 20.20 7.07 14.57
CA VAL A 352 20.77 8.10 13.71
C VAL A 352 21.96 8.86 14.34
N THR A 353 22.36 8.53 15.56
CA THR A 353 23.53 9.12 16.22
C THR A 353 24.79 8.28 16.08
N GLY A 354 24.66 7.05 15.60
CA GLY A 354 25.75 6.11 15.45
C GLY A 354 26.37 5.63 16.77
N SER A 355 25.64 5.78 17.87
CA SER A 355 26.11 5.39 19.20
C SER A 355 26.00 3.88 19.44
N GLY A 356 25.36 3.14 18.51
CA GLY A 356 25.20 1.70 18.57
C GLY A 356 24.16 1.25 19.57
N TYR A 357 23.11 2.05 19.78
CA TYR A 357 21.99 1.64 20.62
C TYR A 357 21.20 0.51 19.95
N PHE A 358 20.55 -0.26 20.78
CA PHE A 358 19.58 -1.23 20.33
C PHE A 358 18.29 -0.51 19.92
N THR A 359 17.83 -0.71 18.71
CA THR A 359 16.65 -0.10 18.11
C THR A 359 15.71 -1.20 17.61
N PRO A 360 14.54 -0.90 17.06
CA PRO A 360 13.62 -1.90 16.47
C PRO A 360 14.28 -2.92 15.54
N GLY A 361 15.31 -2.53 14.81
CA GLY A 361 16.10 -3.43 13.97
C GLY A 361 15.26 -4.10 12.88
N SER A 362 15.40 -5.42 12.80
CA SER A 362 14.70 -6.24 11.77
C SER A 362 13.16 -6.25 11.90
N TRP A 363 12.60 -5.73 12.99
CA TRP A 363 11.17 -5.68 13.21
C TRP A 363 10.48 -4.50 12.51
N SER A 364 11.22 -3.52 12.02
CA SER A 364 10.68 -2.33 11.35
C SER A 364 11.32 -2.12 9.98
N LEU A 365 10.49 -1.73 8.99
CA LEU A 365 10.96 -1.29 7.67
C LEU A 365 11.88 -0.07 7.78
N MET A 366 11.56 0.86 8.71
CA MET A 366 12.29 2.12 8.91
C MET A 366 13.54 1.97 9.77
N ASP A 367 13.97 0.73 9.97
CA ASP A 367 15.25 0.31 10.51
C ASP A 367 15.83 -0.75 9.56
N VAL A 368 16.61 -1.71 10.00
CA VAL A 368 17.25 -2.71 9.14
C VAL A 368 16.30 -3.80 8.61
N GLY A 369 15.02 -3.77 8.96
CA GLY A 369 14.00 -4.67 8.40
C GLY A 369 13.83 -4.56 6.89
N CYS A 370 14.22 -3.43 6.28
CA CYS A 370 14.30 -3.25 4.85
C CYS A 370 15.34 -4.18 4.17
N HIS A 371 16.36 -4.65 4.90
CA HIS A 371 17.43 -5.51 4.39
C HIS A 371 17.13 -7.01 4.47
N LEU A 372 15.98 -7.42 5.03
CA LEU A 372 15.63 -8.84 5.13
C LEU A 372 15.65 -9.52 3.75
N ASN A 373 16.07 -10.78 3.72
CA ASN A 373 16.25 -11.54 2.49
C ASN A 373 17.05 -10.79 1.40
N ASN A 374 18.12 -10.07 1.79
CA ASN A 374 18.88 -9.21 0.87
C ASN A 374 18.02 -8.12 0.21
N ALA A 375 17.15 -7.48 0.99
CA ALA A 375 16.17 -6.48 0.56
C ALA A 375 15.07 -6.98 -0.41
N ARG A 376 15.01 -8.28 -0.71
CA ARG A 376 14.00 -8.87 -1.60
C ARG A 376 12.65 -9.09 -0.92
N THR A 377 12.67 -9.18 0.40
CA THR A 377 11.48 -9.39 1.24
C THR A 377 11.62 -8.53 2.49
N PRO A 378 11.40 -7.21 2.41
CA PRO A 378 11.39 -6.36 3.59
C PRO A 378 10.30 -6.82 4.57
N CYS A 379 10.47 -6.58 5.87
CA CYS A 379 9.40 -6.86 6.82
C CYS A 379 8.16 -6.00 6.54
N ASN A 380 6.99 -6.48 6.94
CA ASN A 380 5.76 -5.72 6.80
C ASN A 380 5.75 -4.49 7.73
N PHE A 381 4.91 -3.50 7.43
CA PHE A 381 4.65 -2.38 8.32
C PHE A 381 4.13 -2.87 9.67
N THR A 382 4.66 -2.32 10.74
CA THR A 382 4.16 -2.53 12.09
C THR A 382 2.76 -1.90 12.26
N ALA A 383 2.00 -2.34 13.25
CA ALA A 383 0.72 -1.72 13.58
C ALA A 383 0.85 -0.22 13.90
N TYR A 384 1.98 0.20 14.47
CA TYR A 384 2.27 1.61 14.71
C TYR A 384 2.49 2.39 13.41
N GLU A 385 3.32 1.87 12.51
CA GLU A 385 3.55 2.49 11.20
C GLU A 385 2.24 2.60 10.40
N ARG A 386 1.42 1.54 10.38
CA ARG A 386 0.09 1.55 9.77
C ARG A 386 -0.86 2.58 10.38
N MET A 387 -0.83 2.72 11.71
CA MET A 387 -1.59 3.76 12.42
C MET A 387 -1.14 5.16 12.00
N CYS A 388 0.16 5.38 11.88
CA CYS A 388 0.72 6.65 11.44
C CYS A 388 0.35 7.00 10.00
N MET A 389 0.21 5.99 9.12
CA MET A 389 -0.25 6.17 7.74
C MET A 389 -1.77 6.36 7.63
N GLY A 390 -2.50 6.12 8.72
CA GLY A 390 -3.96 6.16 8.74
C GLY A 390 -4.61 4.90 8.17
N TRP A 391 -3.85 3.81 8.00
CA TRP A 391 -4.34 2.52 7.49
C TRP A 391 -4.96 1.65 8.57
N LEU A 392 -4.56 1.83 9.83
CA LEU A 392 -5.02 1.07 10.97
C LEU A 392 -5.44 2.03 12.10
N ASN A 393 -6.57 1.73 12.74
CA ASN A 393 -6.98 2.36 13.99
C ASN A 393 -6.99 1.26 15.08
N PRO A 394 -5.94 1.15 15.93
CA PRO A 394 -5.85 0.11 16.93
C PRO A 394 -6.98 0.20 17.97
N GLU A 395 -7.58 -0.94 18.32
CA GLU A 395 -8.57 -1.01 19.41
C GLU A 395 -7.89 -0.68 20.74
N VAL A 396 -8.49 0.23 21.51
CA VAL A 396 -7.95 0.61 22.82
C VAL A 396 -8.38 -0.41 23.88
N LEU A 397 -7.42 -1.03 24.53
CA LEU A 397 -7.63 -1.89 25.68
C LEU A 397 -7.79 -1.05 26.94
N ASP A 398 -8.84 -1.33 27.70
CA ASP A 398 -9.06 -0.78 29.04
C ASP A 398 -8.90 -1.87 30.12
N ALA A 399 -9.11 -1.52 31.38
CA ALA A 399 -9.01 -2.44 32.51
C ALA A 399 -10.20 -3.42 32.63
N THR A 400 -11.04 -3.55 31.61
CA THR A 400 -12.16 -4.52 31.60
C THR A 400 -11.59 -5.92 31.43
N PRO A 401 -11.84 -6.87 32.35
CA PRO A 401 -11.39 -8.25 32.21
C PRO A 401 -11.98 -8.91 30.96
N ARG A 402 -11.08 -9.40 30.08
CA ARG A 402 -11.47 -10.12 28.86
C ARG A 402 -10.34 -10.99 28.31
N ASP A 403 -10.73 -12.06 27.62
CA ASP A 403 -9.81 -12.86 26.82
C ASP A 403 -9.69 -12.23 25.44
N ILE A 404 -8.46 -12.11 24.94
CA ILE A 404 -8.11 -11.52 23.66
C ILE A 404 -7.71 -12.61 22.68
N VAL A 405 -8.13 -12.46 21.45
CA VAL A 405 -7.67 -13.25 20.29
C VAL A 405 -7.17 -12.26 19.25
N LEU A 406 -5.85 -12.22 19.06
CA LEU A 406 -5.19 -11.27 18.17
C LEU A 406 -4.66 -11.99 16.94
N GLU A 407 -5.27 -11.71 15.80
CA GLU A 407 -4.83 -12.14 14.48
C GLU A 407 -3.51 -11.45 14.08
N THR A 408 -2.88 -11.90 12.99
CA THR A 408 -1.68 -11.29 12.48
C THR A 408 -1.92 -9.85 12.01
N VAL A 409 -0.90 -9.03 12.04
CA VAL A 409 -0.94 -7.66 11.51
C VAL A 409 -1.34 -7.60 10.04
N ASP A 410 -1.15 -8.70 9.29
CA ASP A 410 -1.60 -8.82 7.89
C ASP A 410 -3.11 -8.67 7.74
N ASN A 411 -3.88 -9.02 8.78
CA ASN A 411 -5.33 -8.80 8.83
C ASN A 411 -5.72 -7.37 9.21
N ASN A 412 -4.74 -6.46 9.23
CA ASN A 412 -4.89 -5.04 9.58
C ASN A 412 -5.51 -4.84 10.98
N VAL A 413 -5.02 -5.58 11.95
CA VAL A 413 -5.44 -5.52 13.35
C VAL A 413 -4.26 -5.18 14.25
N GLY A 414 -4.57 -4.41 15.29
CA GLY A 414 -3.62 -4.02 16.33
C GLY A 414 -4.39 -3.54 17.55
N LEU A 415 -3.72 -3.54 18.70
CA LEU A 415 -4.31 -3.11 19.96
C LEU A 415 -3.46 -1.99 20.57
N ARG A 416 -4.09 -1.15 21.37
CA ARG A 416 -3.44 -0.04 22.04
C ARG A 416 -3.75 -0.05 23.53
N ILE A 417 -2.73 0.19 24.35
CA ILE A 417 -2.87 0.43 25.79
C ILE A 417 -2.37 1.86 26.04
N ASN A 418 -3.23 2.69 26.63
CA ASN A 418 -2.88 4.08 26.93
C ASN A 418 -2.14 4.19 28.27
N SER A 419 -1.18 5.12 28.35
CA SER A 419 -0.64 5.63 29.61
C SER A 419 -1.58 6.70 30.21
N ALA A 420 -1.12 7.34 31.28
CA ALA A 420 -1.78 8.52 31.83
C ALA A 420 -1.78 9.74 30.88
N LYS A 421 -0.91 9.72 29.86
CA LYS A 421 -0.75 10.76 28.83
C LYS A 421 -1.00 10.16 27.44
N PRO A 422 -2.23 9.79 27.09
CA PRO A 422 -2.51 8.97 25.90
C PRO A 422 -2.13 9.63 24.55
N ASP A 423 -1.98 10.93 24.51
CA ASP A 423 -1.53 11.66 23.33
C ASP A 423 -0.01 11.72 23.16
N GLU A 424 0.75 11.39 24.22
CA GLU A 424 2.20 11.44 24.21
C GLU A 424 2.81 10.05 24.39
N GLU A 425 2.15 9.16 25.17
CA GLU A 425 2.71 7.87 25.54
C GLU A 425 1.65 6.77 25.57
N TYR A 426 1.95 5.64 24.94
CA TYR A 426 1.07 4.46 24.87
C TYR A 426 1.83 3.23 24.39
N PHE A 427 1.17 2.07 24.45
CA PHE A 427 1.70 0.82 23.89
C PHE A 427 0.85 0.37 22.70
N ILE A 428 1.51 -0.14 21.67
CA ILE A 428 0.88 -0.81 20.54
C ILE A 428 1.23 -2.29 20.60
N LEU A 429 0.23 -3.13 20.44
CA LEU A 429 0.35 -4.57 20.43
C LEU A 429 -0.01 -5.11 19.07
N GLU A 430 0.84 -5.98 18.55
CA GLU A 430 0.62 -6.64 17.27
C GLU A 430 1.07 -8.10 17.28
N ASN A 431 0.49 -8.91 16.44
CA ASN A 431 0.92 -10.29 16.23
C ASN A 431 1.71 -10.36 14.91
N ARG A 432 2.99 -10.72 15.01
CA ARG A 432 3.87 -10.95 13.83
C ARG A 432 4.13 -12.44 13.66
N GLN A 433 4.00 -12.92 12.44
CA GLN A 433 4.23 -14.33 12.11
C GLN A 433 5.19 -14.43 10.93
N GLN A 434 6.08 -15.45 10.95
CA GLN A 434 7.06 -15.67 9.88
C GLN A 434 6.38 -16.20 8.60
N GLN A 435 5.55 -15.37 7.96
CA GLN A 435 4.83 -15.65 6.71
C GLN A 435 4.71 -14.40 5.85
N GLY A 436 4.47 -14.58 4.55
CA GLY A 436 4.32 -13.45 3.63
C GLY A 436 5.53 -12.52 3.65
N TRP A 437 5.31 -11.23 3.84
CA TRP A 437 6.38 -10.23 3.95
C TRP A 437 7.23 -10.40 5.22
N ASP A 438 6.68 -11.01 6.25
CA ASP A 438 7.36 -11.25 7.54
C ASP A 438 8.11 -12.57 7.62
N GLN A 439 8.18 -13.35 6.54
CA GLN A 439 8.75 -14.71 6.55
C GLN A 439 10.24 -14.78 7.00
N TYR A 440 10.96 -13.67 6.92
CA TYR A 440 12.37 -13.58 7.30
C TYR A 440 12.61 -12.81 8.61
N LEU A 441 11.56 -12.51 9.37
CA LEU A 441 11.71 -11.94 10.71
C LEU A 441 12.53 -12.86 11.61
N PRO A 442 13.24 -12.32 12.62
CA PRO A 442 14.08 -13.10 13.53
C PRO A 442 13.29 -14.06 14.41
N GLY A 443 11.99 -13.80 14.64
CA GLY A 443 11.08 -14.56 15.48
C GLY A 443 9.62 -14.30 15.11
N HIS A 444 8.70 -14.81 15.94
CA HIS A 444 7.26 -14.62 15.78
C HIS A 444 6.56 -14.55 17.13
N GLY A 445 5.37 -13.94 17.17
CA GLY A 445 4.57 -13.81 18.40
C GLY A 445 3.95 -12.42 18.57
N LEU A 446 3.58 -12.12 19.81
CA LEU A 446 3.10 -10.80 20.21
C LEU A 446 4.27 -9.84 20.37
N LEU A 447 4.32 -8.79 19.57
CA LEU A 447 5.21 -7.65 19.83
C LEU A 447 4.46 -6.57 20.60
N VAL A 448 5.17 -5.93 21.52
CA VAL A 448 4.65 -4.82 22.32
C VAL A 448 5.58 -3.62 22.13
N TRP A 449 5.06 -2.62 21.44
CA TRP A 449 5.77 -1.36 21.18
C TRP A 449 5.44 -0.35 22.26
N HIS A 450 6.45 0.24 22.87
CA HIS A 450 6.32 1.38 23.77
C HIS A 450 6.56 2.65 22.97
N ILE A 451 5.53 3.45 22.79
CA ILE A 451 5.58 4.68 22.02
C ILE A 451 5.63 5.87 22.95
N THR A 452 6.64 6.71 22.77
CA THR A 452 6.74 8.03 23.41
C THR A 452 6.87 9.07 22.31
N PHE A 453 5.77 9.71 21.97
CA PHE A 453 5.72 10.63 20.86
C PHE A 453 6.23 12.01 21.25
N ASP A 454 7.25 12.47 20.54
CA ASP A 454 7.77 13.84 20.61
C ASP A 454 7.81 14.41 19.18
N ASN A 455 7.04 15.48 18.96
CA ASN A 455 6.94 16.09 17.64
C ASN A 455 8.25 16.72 17.16
N ASP A 456 9.08 17.25 18.06
CA ASP A 456 10.35 17.87 17.69
C ASP A 456 11.37 16.81 17.27
N LEU A 457 11.37 15.65 17.95
CA LEU A 457 12.18 14.50 17.57
C LEU A 457 11.71 13.91 16.24
N TRP A 458 10.39 13.85 16.02
CA TRP A 458 9.82 13.44 14.74
C TRP A 458 10.26 14.34 13.59
N VAL A 459 10.05 15.66 13.74
CA VAL A 459 10.38 16.67 12.72
C VAL A 459 11.89 16.69 12.41
N SER A 460 12.73 16.43 13.42
CA SER A 460 14.19 16.44 13.26
C SER A 460 14.79 15.08 12.89
N ASN A 461 13.97 14.07 12.62
CA ASN A 461 14.43 12.69 12.34
C ASN A 461 15.33 12.12 13.44
N LYS A 462 14.97 12.33 14.72
CA LYS A 462 15.74 11.93 15.91
C LYS A 462 14.93 11.07 16.88
N VAL A 463 13.90 10.37 16.40
CA VAL A 463 12.93 9.64 17.22
C VAL A 463 13.62 8.68 18.20
N ASN A 464 14.63 7.93 17.74
CA ASN A 464 15.37 6.96 18.54
C ASN A 464 16.82 7.37 18.80
N SER A 465 17.12 8.67 18.88
CA SER A 465 18.48 9.18 19.11
C SER A 465 18.94 9.17 20.57
N ASN A 466 18.08 8.81 21.50
CA ASN A 466 18.40 8.72 22.92
C ASN A 466 18.19 7.29 23.45
N PRO A 467 19.24 6.59 23.90
CA PRO A 467 19.14 5.19 24.34
C PRO A 467 18.29 4.97 25.60
N TYR A 468 18.07 6.04 26.36
CA TYR A 468 17.28 5.99 27.60
C TYR A 468 15.81 6.36 27.39
N PHE A 469 15.51 6.99 26.24
CA PHE A 469 14.21 7.54 25.91
C PHE A 469 13.98 7.42 24.39
N GLN A 470 13.84 6.20 23.92
CA GLN A 470 13.46 5.97 22.52
C GLN A 470 12.02 6.34 22.31
N GLY A 471 11.71 7.03 21.23
CA GLY A 471 10.34 7.41 20.88
C GLY A 471 9.51 6.23 20.41
N ILE A 472 10.18 5.20 19.86
CA ILE A 472 9.58 3.93 19.45
C ILE A 472 10.50 2.83 19.91
N ASP A 473 10.15 2.17 21.00
CA ASP A 473 10.92 1.11 21.64
C ASP A 473 10.14 -0.20 21.61
N LEU A 474 10.85 -1.31 21.53
CA LEU A 474 10.27 -2.63 21.66
C LEU A 474 10.41 -3.11 23.10
N VAL A 475 9.35 -3.67 23.67
CA VAL A 475 9.40 -4.35 24.96
C VAL A 475 9.82 -5.79 24.69
N GLU A 476 11.12 -6.07 24.78
CA GLU A 476 11.69 -7.39 24.49
C GLU A 476 11.25 -8.40 25.56
N ALA A 477 10.55 -9.47 25.13
CA ALA A 477 9.99 -10.47 26.08
C ALA A 477 11.07 -11.14 26.94
N ASP A 478 12.26 -11.41 26.40
CA ASP A 478 13.39 -11.98 27.15
C ASP A 478 14.17 -10.95 27.99
N GLY A 479 13.87 -9.67 27.84
CA GLY A 479 14.54 -8.56 28.52
C GLY A 479 15.99 -8.35 28.07
N ILE A 480 16.39 -8.87 26.90
CA ILE A 480 17.74 -8.80 26.35
C ILE A 480 17.79 -7.93 25.11
N ARG A 481 18.44 -6.78 25.20
CA ARG A 481 18.62 -5.83 24.08
C ARG A 481 19.88 -6.16 23.28
N SER A 482 19.79 -7.12 22.36
CA SER A 482 20.92 -7.61 21.57
C SER A 482 20.44 -8.13 20.21
N GLU A 483 21.21 -7.90 19.16
CA GLU A 483 20.92 -8.45 17.83
C GLU A 483 20.88 -9.99 17.84
N ASP A 484 21.68 -10.66 18.66
CA ASP A 484 21.73 -12.11 18.76
C ASP A 484 20.51 -12.70 19.51
N SER A 485 19.73 -11.89 20.23
CA SER A 485 18.55 -12.32 21.00
C SER A 485 17.21 -11.97 20.36
N ARG A 486 17.18 -11.32 19.23
CA ARG A 486 15.94 -10.83 18.59
C ARG A 486 14.83 -11.86 18.43
N ALA A 487 15.16 -13.15 18.31
CA ALA A 487 14.17 -14.23 18.28
C ALA A 487 13.41 -14.38 19.62
N GLY A 488 13.93 -13.80 20.70
CA GLY A 488 13.33 -13.78 22.04
C GLY A 488 12.49 -12.54 22.34
N ASP A 489 12.45 -11.54 21.45
CA ASP A 489 11.76 -10.26 21.69
C ASP A 489 10.23 -10.42 21.76
N ALA A 490 9.67 -11.35 21.00
CA ALA A 490 8.22 -11.57 20.94
C ALA A 490 7.70 -12.41 22.10
N PHE A 491 6.46 -12.15 22.54
CA PHE A 491 5.75 -12.98 23.54
C PHE A 491 4.89 -14.06 22.83
N PRO A 492 4.80 -15.30 23.32
CA PRO A 492 5.67 -15.88 24.34
C PRO A 492 7.09 -16.14 23.81
N GLY A 493 7.29 -16.12 22.49
CA GLY A 493 8.55 -16.25 21.79
C GLY A 493 9.39 -17.43 22.21
N THR A 494 10.65 -17.43 21.83
CA THR A 494 11.61 -18.48 22.21
C THR A 494 11.92 -18.48 23.71
N ALA A 495 11.72 -17.37 24.39
CA ALA A 495 11.89 -17.23 25.85
C ALA A 495 10.73 -17.85 26.65
N GLY A 496 9.59 -18.11 26.03
CA GLY A 496 8.42 -18.70 26.67
C GLY A 496 7.74 -17.79 27.71
N ILE A 497 7.82 -16.47 27.54
CA ILE A 497 7.27 -15.49 28.47
C ILE A 497 5.78 -15.31 28.23
N THR A 498 4.96 -15.70 29.20
CA THR A 498 3.50 -15.77 29.07
C THR A 498 2.75 -14.64 29.78
N SER A 499 3.44 -13.63 30.28
CA SER A 499 2.82 -12.48 30.96
C SER A 499 3.65 -11.23 30.85
N LEU A 500 2.96 -10.09 30.73
CA LEU A 500 3.52 -8.75 30.81
C LEU A 500 2.62 -7.92 31.73
N THR A 501 3.16 -7.61 32.91
CA THR A 501 2.48 -6.86 33.96
C THR A 501 3.42 -5.78 34.51
N ALA A 502 2.96 -4.96 35.43
CA ALA A 502 3.85 -3.98 36.09
C ALA A 502 4.92 -4.64 36.95
N GLU A 503 4.74 -5.88 37.38
CA GLU A 503 5.66 -6.62 38.30
C GLU A 503 6.58 -7.58 37.52
N THR A 504 6.36 -7.84 36.24
CA THR A 504 7.26 -8.67 35.44
C THR A 504 8.53 -7.93 35.03
N ASN A 505 9.51 -8.65 34.52
CA ASN A 505 10.68 -8.09 33.86
C ASN A 505 10.82 -8.74 32.47
N PRO A 506 10.57 -7.99 31.37
CA PRO A 506 10.20 -6.55 31.33
C PRO A 506 8.84 -6.28 32.00
N GLY A 507 8.65 -5.04 32.46
CA GLY A 507 7.43 -4.60 33.14
C GLY A 507 6.59 -3.67 32.26
N LEU A 508 5.26 -3.79 32.35
CA LEU A 508 4.35 -2.86 31.67
C LEU A 508 4.24 -1.56 32.49
N ARG A 509 5.12 -0.62 32.18
CA ARG A 509 5.27 0.65 32.90
C ARG A 509 5.44 1.79 31.91
N ASP A 510 4.94 2.98 32.29
CA ASP A 510 5.23 4.19 31.54
C ASP A 510 6.70 4.63 31.71
N GLN A 511 7.14 5.64 31.00
CA GLN A 511 8.50 6.15 30.99
C GLN A 511 8.93 6.75 32.35
N GLU A 512 7.97 7.20 33.16
CA GLU A 512 8.21 7.66 34.54
C GLU A 512 8.31 6.49 35.53
N GLY A 513 8.11 5.24 35.08
CA GLY A 513 8.13 4.03 35.88
C GLY A 513 6.82 3.70 36.59
N ASN A 514 5.73 4.42 36.30
CA ASN A 514 4.42 4.15 36.87
C ASN A 514 3.83 2.88 36.26
N ALA A 515 3.14 2.10 37.08
CA ALA A 515 2.49 0.87 36.62
C ALA A 515 1.29 1.14 35.70
N ILE A 516 1.26 0.52 34.53
CA ILE A 516 0.05 0.46 33.68
C ILE A 516 -0.84 -0.65 34.24
N GLN A 517 -2.06 -0.30 34.66
CA GLN A 517 -2.99 -1.19 35.35
C GLN A 517 -3.83 -2.07 34.40
N ILE A 518 -3.18 -2.56 33.33
CA ILE A 518 -3.77 -3.43 32.30
C ILE A 518 -2.85 -4.65 32.11
N PRO A 519 -2.75 -5.55 33.14
CA PRO A 519 -1.88 -6.72 33.06
C PRO A 519 -2.34 -7.67 31.94
N LEU A 520 -1.37 -8.15 31.16
CA LEU A 520 -1.52 -9.17 30.13
C LEU A 520 -0.98 -10.49 30.70
N THR A 521 -1.79 -11.53 30.69
CA THR A 521 -1.46 -12.85 31.26
C THR A 521 -1.91 -13.98 30.34
N ASN A 522 -1.39 -15.19 30.57
CA ASN A 522 -1.71 -16.36 29.74
C ASN A 522 -1.46 -16.13 28.23
N ILE A 523 -0.40 -15.37 27.90
CA ILE A 523 0.00 -15.14 26.52
C ILE A 523 0.41 -16.48 25.92
N ARG A 524 -0.21 -16.86 24.84
CA ARG A 524 0.07 -18.11 24.12
C ARG A 524 -0.18 -17.93 22.63
N GLU A 525 0.54 -18.69 21.86
CA GLU A 525 0.36 -18.77 20.41
C GLU A 525 -0.26 -20.11 20.03
N LYS A 526 -1.22 -20.07 19.13
CA LYS A 526 -1.83 -21.28 18.56
C LYS A 526 -2.19 -21.05 17.10
N ASN A 527 -1.55 -21.83 16.20
CA ASN A 527 -1.77 -21.73 14.75
C ASN A 527 -1.60 -20.30 14.20
N GLY A 528 -0.57 -19.59 14.64
CA GLY A 528 -0.29 -18.22 14.21
C GLY A 528 -1.17 -17.14 14.83
N VAL A 529 -2.06 -17.49 15.75
CA VAL A 529 -2.94 -16.55 16.46
C VAL A 529 -2.46 -16.39 17.89
N ILE A 530 -2.32 -15.17 18.35
CA ILE A 530 -1.98 -14.86 19.74
C ILE A 530 -3.24 -14.77 20.59
N GLN A 531 -3.21 -15.41 21.75
CA GLN A 531 -4.29 -15.36 22.74
C GLN A 531 -3.70 -14.95 24.09
N PHE A 532 -4.39 -14.06 24.79
CA PHE A 532 -4.02 -13.66 26.15
C PHE A 532 -5.21 -13.14 26.95
N ALA A 533 -5.05 -13.01 28.23
CA ALA A 533 -6.05 -12.45 29.13
C ALA A 533 -5.65 -11.04 29.56
N VAL A 534 -6.57 -10.09 29.46
CA VAL A 534 -6.49 -8.74 30.02
C VAL A 534 -7.18 -8.72 31.38
N CYS A 535 -6.49 -8.23 32.41
CA CYS A 535 -7.03 -8.08 33.78
C CYS A 535 -7.69 -9.36 34.33
N GLY A 536 -7.13 -10.54 33.98
CA GLY A 536 -7.59 -11.84 34.47
C GLY A 536 -8.58 -12.60 33.55
N GLY A 537 -9.01 -11.99 32.47
CA GLY A 537 -9.79 -12.63 31.40
C GLY A 537 -11.31 -12.69 31.60
N ARG A 538 -11.98 -12.91 30.47
CA ARG A 538 -13.43 -13.05 30.21
C ARG A 538 -14.30 -11.80 30.48
N PRO A 539 -15.19 -11.38 29.55
CA PRO A 539 -16.12 -12.19 28.73
C PRO A 539 -15.75 -12.29 27.23
N GLN A 540 -16.37 -13.27 26.57
CA GLN A 540 -16.32 -13.49 25.11
C GLN A 540 -17.46 -12.70 24.42
N LEU A 541 -17.33 -12.49 23.07
CA LEU A 541 -18.44 -11.96 22.29
C LEU A 541 -19.65 -12.92 22.33
N PRO A 542 -20.87 -12.39 22.30
CA PRO A 542 -22.07 -13.20 22.11
C PRO A 542 -22.01 -13.96 20.78
N LEU A 543 -22.64 -15.15 20.76
CA LEU A 543 -22.83 -15.90 19.53
C LEU A 543 -23.71 -15.13 18.53
N PRO A 544 -23.43 -15.22 17.20
CA PRO A 544 -24.41 -14.87 16.18
C PRO A 544 -25.70 -15.67 16.40
N ALA A 545 -26.87 -15.02 16.37
CA ALA A 545 -28.17 -15.61 16.67
C ALA A 545 -29.11 -15.51 15.47
N ASP A 546 -30.24 -16.25 15.54
CA ASP A 546 -31.33 -16.20 14.56
C ASP A 546 -30.85 -16.35 13.10
N ILE A 547 -29.96 -17.32 12.87
CA ILE A 547 -29.43 -17.58 11.52
C ILE A 547 -30.55 -18.06 10.61
N THR A 548 -30.82 -17.33 9.54
CA THR A 548 -31.85 -17.64 8.55
C THR A 548 -31.24 -17.87 7.18
N ILE A 549 -31.78 -18.82 6.43
CA ILE A 549 -31.34 -19.15 5.07
C ILE A 549 -32.42 -18.69 4.08
N GLU A 550 -32.00 -17.86 3.13
CA GLU A 550 -32.84 -17.28 2.09
C GLU A 550 -32.27 -17.58 0.70
N GLY A 551 -33.11 -17.47 -0.33
CA GLY A 551 -32.69 -17.61 -1.71
C GLY A 551 -32.00 -18.92 -2.05
N LEU A 552 -32.39 -20.02 -1.37
CA LEU A 552 -31.78 -21.33 -1.59
C LEU A 552 -32.01 -21.84 -3.01
N THR A 553 -30.91 -22.11 -3.69
CA THR A 553 -30.85 -22.62 -5.07
C THR A 553 -30.03 -23.91 -5.14
N PRO A 554 -30.00 -24.62 -6.26
CA PRO A 554 -29.13 -25.78 -6.43
C PRO A 554 -27.62 -25.50 -6.28
N MET A 555 -27.21 -24.23 -6.43
CA MET A 555 -25.79 -23.84 -6.45
C MET A 555 -25.40 -22.80 -5.40
N GLY A 556 -26.32 -22.40 -4.51
CA GLY A 556 -26.02 -21.39 -3.52
C GLY A 556 -27.19 -21.02 -2.61
N PHE A 557 -26.90 -20.21 -1.60
CA PHE A 557 -27.89 -19.64 -0.67
C PHE A 557 -27.37 -18.32 -0.09
N THR A 558 -28.27 -17.59 0.56
CA THR A 558 -27.92 -16.45 1.40
C THR A 558 -28.21 -16.81 2.86
N ALA A 559 -27.25 -16.59 3.75
CA ALA A 559 -27.43 -16.64 5.19
C ALA A 559 -27.47 -15.24 5.77
N THR A 560 -28.40 -14.98 6.69
CA THR A 560 -28.46 -13.73 7.48
C THR A 560 -28.61 -14.09 8.97
N TRP A 561 -28.16 -13.21 9.85
CA TRP A 561 -28.22 -13.44 11.31
C TRP A 561 -28.36 -12.14 12.10
N THR A 562 -28.77 -12.26 13.35
CA THR A 562 -28.81 -11.13 14.29
C THR A 562 -27.37 -10.77 14.68
N PRO A 563 -26.96 -9.48 14.55
CA PRO A 563 -25.62 -9.02 14.92
C PRO A 563 -25.28 -9.29 16.38
N SER A 564 -24.06 -9.79 16.63
CA SER A 564 -23.52 -9.95 17.98
C SER A 564 -23.04 -8.61 18.53
N ALA A 565 -23.45 -8.26 19.74
CA ALA A 565 -23.00 -7.01 20.37
C ALA A 565 -21.46 -6.98 20.51
N GLY A 566 -20.81 -5.91 20.03
CA GLY A 566 -19.36 -5.75 20.06
C GLY A 566 -18.61 -6.45 18.92
N ALA A 567 -19.27 -7.18 18.04
CA ALA A 567 -18.65 -7.74 16.83
C ALA A 567 -18.46 -6.66 15.78
N THR A 568 -17.32 -6.68 15.09
CA THR A 568 -17.02 -5.84 13.93
C THR A 568 -17.02 -6.61 12.63
N TYR A 569 -16.87 -7.93 12.68
CA TYR A 569 -16.98 -8.86 11.55
C TYR A 569 -17.30 -10.26 12.05
N TYR A 570 -17.49 -11.17 11.11
CA TYR A 570 -17.80 -12.58 11.39
C TYR A 570 -16.85 -13.46 10.60
N GLU A 571 -16.63 -14.67 11.08
CA GLU A 571 -16.01 -15.77 10.35
C GLU A 571 -17.05 -16.82 10.05
N ALA A 572 -17.10 -17.25 8.80
CA ALA A 572 -18.03 -18.26 8.32
C ALA A 572 -17.26 -19.46 7.73
N ASP A 573 -17.65 -20.65 8.17
CA ASP A 573 -17.23 -21.91 7.56
C ASP A 573 -18.43 -22.56 6.88
N VAL A 574 -18.29 -22.92 5.61
CA VAL A 574 -19.26 -23.74 4.87
C VAL A 574 -18.58 -25.03 4.44
N PHE A 575 -19.10 -26.16 4.85
CA PHE A 575 -18.46 -27.45 4.63
C PHE A 575 -19.47 -28.61 4.52
N VAL A 576 -18.98 -29.74 4.03
CA VAL A 576 -19.69 -31.03 4.11
C VAL A 576 -19.01 -31.87 5.16
N GLN A 577 -19.79 -32.51 6.03
CA GLN A 577 -19.25 -33.47 6.99
C GLN A 577 -19.08 -34.84 6.33
N THR A 578 -17.86 -35.35 6.31
CA THR A 578 -17.49 -36.65 5.78
C THR A 578 -16.93 -37.54 6.88
N GLU A 579 -16.73 -38.83 6.60
CA GLU A 579 -16.08 -39.75 7.53
C GLU A 579 -14.61 -39.37 7.81
N GLN A 580 -13.94 -38.67 6.87
CA GLN A 580 -12.58 -38.17 7.01
C GLN A 580 -12.49 -36.79 7.69
N GLY A 581 -13.62 -36.14 8.00
CA GLY A 581 -13.69 -34.84 8.63
C GLY A 581 -14.47 -33.81 7.81
N ARG A 582 -14.13 -32.52 7.96
CA ARG A 582 -14.79 -31.42 7.24
C ARG A 582 -14.16 -31.21 5.87
N GLU A 583 -14.97 -31.29 4.82
CA GLU A 583 -14.61 -30.88 3.46
C GLU A 583 -15.18 -29.49 3.21
N TYR A 584 -14.33 -28.47 3.23
CA TYR A 584 -14.78 -27.08 3.09
C TYR A 584 -15.12 -26.77 1.64
N VAL A 585 -16.14 -25.93 1.45
CA VAL A 585 -16.43 -25.30 0.16
C VAL A 585 -15.31 -24.30 -0.14
N ASP A 586 -14.83 -24.28 -1.38
CA ASP A 586 -13.73 -23.40 -1.79
C ASP A 586 -14.07 -21.93 -1.54
N GLY A 587 -13.14 -21.20 -0.88
CA GLY A 587 -13.33 -19.82 -0.47
C GLY A 587 -14.22 -19.60 0.78
N TYR A 588 -14.74 -20.68 1.43
CA TYR A 588 -15.60 -20.58 2.61
C TYR A 588 -15.05 -21.33 3.83
N ARG A 589 -13.74 -21.35 3.97
CA ARG A 589 -13.08 -21.76 5.20
C ARG A 589 -12.59 -20.51 5.93
N THR A 590 -13.11 -20.26 7.11
CA THR A 590 -12.80 -19.04 7.91
C THR A 590 -13.00 -17.75 7.08
N ARG A 591 -14.06 -17.76 6.27
CA ARG A 591 -14.40 -16.63 5.40
C ARG A 591 -14.76 -15.42 6.24
N ARG A 592 -13.99 -14.34 6.13
CA ARG A 592 -14.35 -13.07 6.76
C ARG A 592 -15.59 -12.46 6.11
N VAL A 593 -16.52 -12.02 6.94
CA VAL A 593 -17.79 -11.40 6.55
C VAL A 593 -18.00 -10.15 7.42
N ASP A 594 -17.94 -8.98 6.83
CA ASP A 594 -18.00 -7.71 7.58
C ASP A 594 -19.45 -7.31 7.92
N GLN A 595 -20.44 -8.03 7.41
CA GLN A 595 -21.86 -7.77 7.61
C GLN A 595 -22.56 -9.05 8.08
N PRO A 596 -23.70 -8.99 8.79
CA PRO A 596 -24.43 -10.16 9.25
C PRO A 596 -25.20 -10.85 8.09
N ARG A 597 -24.56 -11.00 6.94
CA ARG A 597 -25.09 -11.58 5.73
C ARG A 597 -23.98 -12.23 4.91
N LEU A 598 -24.17 -13.46 4.50
CA LEU A 598 -23.25 -14.23 3.67
C LEU A 598 -23.98 -14.77 2.44
N GLU A 599 -23.47 -14.48 1.26
CA GLU A 599 -23.86 -15.14 0.02
C GLU A 599 -22.92 -16.30 -0.26
N VAL A 600 -23.47 -17.49 -0.42
CA VAL A 600 -22.72 -18.72 -0.72
C VAL A 600 -23.06 -19.17 -2.11
N GLU A 601 -22.03 -19.36 -2.93
CA GLU A 601 -22.10 -19.79 -4.31
C GLU A 601 -21.15 -20.99 -4.55
N GLY A 602 -21.26 -21.64 -5.72
CA GLY A 602 -20.39 -22.75 -6.10
C GLY A 602 -20.75 -24.09 -5.45
N LEU A 603 -21.95 -24.23 -4.92
CA LEU A 603 -22.45 -25.46 -4.33
C LEU A 603 -22.89 -26.47 -5.40
N GLN A 604 -22.94 -27.73 -5.01
CA GLN A 604 -23.52 -28.82 -5.82
C GLN A 604 -24.99 -29.05 -5.43
N ALA A 605 -25.81 -29.36 -6.41
CA ALA A 605 -27.21 -29.74 -6.19
C ALA A 605 -27.33 -31.04 -5.38
N GLU A 606 -28.45 -31.22 -4.64
CA GLU A 606 -28.81 -32.39 -3.86
C GLU A 606 -27.73 -32.80 -2.83
N ARG A 607 -26.98 -31.81 -2.31
CA ARG A 607 -25.94 -32.02 -1.29
C ARG A 607 -26.25 -31.22 -0.04
N THR A 608 -25.96 -31.83 1.10
CA THR A 608 -26.16 -31.17 2.41
C THR A 608 -24.86 -30.51 2.84
N TYR A 609 -24.96 -29.24 3.14
CA TYR A 609 -23.87 -28.39 3.65
C TYR A 609 -24.14 -27.95 5.07
N LEU A 610 -23.12 -27.67 5.82
CA LEU A 610 -23.17 -27.14 7.17
C LEU A 610 -22.55 -25.74 7.18
N LEU A 611 -23.24 -24.78 7.76
CA LEU A 611 -22.76 -23.43 8.02
C LEU A 611 -22.53 -23.26 9.52
N VAL A 612 -21.38 -22.73 9.89
CA VAL A 612 -21.09 -22.28 11.25
C VAL A 612 -20.51 -20.87 11.20
N LEU A 613 -20.80 -20.09 12.23
CA LEU A 613 -20.37 -18.69 12.34
C LEU A 613 -19.65 -18.44 13.66
N ARG A 614 -18.73 -17.46 13.66
CA ARG A 614 -18.14 -16.85 14.85
C ARG A 614 -18.25 -15.35 14.74
N ALA A 615 -18.56 -14.68 15.82
CA ALA A 615 -18.47 -13.23 15.93
C ALA A 615 -17.04 -12.84 16.31
N ARG A 616 -16.53 -11.77 15.71
CA ARG A 616 -15.17 -11.28 15.91
C ARG A 616 -15.12 -9.76 16.06
N ASN A 617 -14.15 -9.27 16.80
CA ASN A 617 -13.60 -7.93 16.68
C ASN A 617 -12.08 -8.04 16.70
N ALA A 618 -11.34 -6.92 16.80
CA ALA A 618 -9.88 -6.91 16.79
C ALA A 618 -9.26 -7.75 17.91
N SER A 619 -9.96 -7.94 19.03
CA SER A 619 -9.41 -8.52 20.26
C SER A 619 -10.21 -9.71 20.83
N GLN A 620 -11.43 -9.94 20.38
CA GLN A 620 -12.34 -10.95 20.95
C GLN A 620 -12.98 -11.83 19.87
N MET A 621 -13.32 -13.05 20.25
CA MET A 621 -14.01 -14.02 19.42
C MET A 621 -15.11 -14.71 20.22
N SER A 622 -16.26 -14.98 19.60
CA SER A 622 -17.26 -15.86 20.19
C SER A 622 -16.87 -17.33 20.04
N GLU A 623 -17.54 -18.19 20.77
CA GLU A 623 -17.60 -19.61 20.41
C GLU A 623 -18.23 -19.77 19.02
N GLN A 624 -18.09 -20.96 18.44
CA GLN A 624 -18.71 -21.32 17.17
C GLN A 624 -20.20 -21.60 17.39
N THR A 625 -21.04 -21.14 16.46
CA THR A 625 -22.47 -21.52 16.48
C THR A 625 -22.66 -23.01 16.26
N GLU A 626 -23.79 -23.55 16.69
CA GLU A 626 -24.20 -24.86 16.23
C GLU A 626 -24.35 -24.89 14.72
N PRO A 627 -23.98 -25.99 14.04
CA PRO A 627 -24.06 -26.09 12.60
C PRO A 627 -25.48 -25.97 12.06
N VAL A 628 -25.73 -25.04 11.15
CA VAL A 628 -26.96 -24.93 10.39
C VAL A 628 -26.88 -25.85 9.18
N SER A 629 -27.78 -26.79 9.06
CA SER A 629 -27.82 -27.74 7.95
C SER A 629 -28.64 -27.21 6.78
N ILE A 630 -28.06 -27.17 5.57
CA ILE A 630 -28.64 -26.66 4.34
C ILE A 630 -28.52 -27.73 3.25
N THR A 631 -29.64 -28.23 2.75
CA THR A 631 -29.68 -29.19 1.64
C THR A 631 -30.10 -28.46 0.38
N THR A 632 -29.18 -28.38 -0.63
CA THR A 632 -29.48 -27.77 -1.91
C THR A 632 -30.51 -28.61 -2.69
N PRO A 633 -31.49 -27.97 -3.36
CA PRO A 633 -32.45 -28.68 -4.20
C PRO A 633 -31.80 -29.30 -5.45
N ALA A 634 -32.54 -30.22 -6.09
CA ALA A 634 -32.13 -30.79 -7.37
C ALA A 634 -31.91 -29.69 -8.44
N LEU A 635 -30.96 -29.92 -9.33
CA LEU A 635 -30.72 -29.02 -10.46
C LEU A 635 -31.90 -29.13 -11.44
N SER A 636 -32.73 -28.10 -11.49
CA SER A 636 -33.78 -28.00 -12.51
C SER A 636 -33.27 -27.28 -13.75
N PHE A 637 -33.90 -27.53 -14.90
CA PHE A 637 -33.55 -26.88 -16.18
C PHE A 637 -33.56 -25.35 -16.07
N ALA A 638 -34.46 -24.80 -15.26
CA ALA A 638 -34.57 -23.35 -15.05
C ALA A 638 -33.29 -22.67 -14.55
N TYR A 639 -32.39 -23.40 -13.91
CA TYR A 639 -31.12 -22.90 -13.40
C TYR A 639 -29.91 -23.18 -14.33
N THR A 640 -30.12 -23.88 -15.45
CA THR A 640 -29.11 -24.09 -16.47
C THR A 640 -28.95 -22.83 -17.33
N ARG A 641 -27.83 -22.67 -18.03
CA ARG A 641 -27.53 -21.51 -18.84
C ARG A 641 -26.81 -21.89 -20.11
N PRO A 642 -27.31 -21.50 -21.32
CA PRO A 642 -26.59 -21.70 -22.57
C PRO A 642 -25.27 -20.89 -22.59
N THR A 643 -24.27 -21.37 -23.29
CA THR A 643 -23.05 -20.62 -23.60
C THR A 643 -23.20 -20.04 -25.02
N ALA A 644 -23.40 -18.73 -25.10
CA ALA A 644 -23.41 -18.04 -26.40
C ALA A 644 -21.97 -17.79 -26.87
N HIS A 645 -21.73 -17.88 -28.18
CA HIS A 645 -20.45 -17.65 -28.85
C HIS A 645 -20.49 -16.34 -29.64
N ALA A 646 -19.39 -15.96 -30.27
CA ALA A 646 -19.33 -14.76 -31.09
C ALA A 646 -20.34 -14.85 -32.28
N ALA A 647 -20.95 -13.72 -32.62
CA ALA A 647 -21.78 -13.61 -33.80
C ALA A 647 -20.96 -13.87 -35.07
N SER A 648 -21.55 -14.54 -36.05
CA SER A 648 -20.97 -14.76 -37.38
C SER A 648 -21.86 -14.18 -38.46
N GLU A 649 -21.34 -14.10 -39.72
CA GLU A 649 -22.05 -13.59 -40.86
C GLU A 649 -22.73 -12.24 -40.63
N VAL A 650 -22.02 -11.34 -39.94
CA VAL A 650 -22.57 -10.03 -39.56
C VAL A 650 -22.61 -9.12 -40.79
N THR A 651 -23.81 -8.66 -41.16
CA THR A 651 -24.10 -7.75 -42.29
C THR A 651 -24.78 -6.49 -41.76
N ALA A 652 -24.98 -5.49 -42.60
CA ALA A 652 -25.72 -4.29 -42.24
C ALA A 652 -27.16 -4.55 -41.75
N SER A 653 -27.75 -5.71 -42.12
CA SER A 653 -29.16 -6.02 -41.86
C SER A 653 -29.38 -7.26 -40.98
N GLY A 654 -28.33 -7.91 -40.47
CA GLY A 654 -28.49 -9.11 -39.67
C GLY A 654 -27.16 -9.79 -39.29
N PHE A 655 -27.27 -10.89 -38.57
CA PHE A 655 -26.13 -11.72 -38.11
C PHE A 655 -26.60 -13.14 -37.84
N THR A 656 -25.68 -14.07 -37.75
CA THR A 656 -25.92 -15.42 -37.24
C THR A 656 -25.44 -15.53 -35.77
N ALA A 657 -26.39 -15.76 -34.85
CA ALA A 657 -26.12 -16.07 -33.46
C ALA A 657 -25.69 -17.53 -33.33
N ASN A 658 -24.71 -17.80 -32.43
CA ASN A 658 -24.15 -19.14 -32.25
C ASN A 658 -24.08 -19.46 -30.75
N TRP A 659 -24.27 -20.72 -30.35
CA TRP A 659 -24.17 -21.17 -28.96
C TRP A 659 -23.82 -22.66 -28.86
N ALA A 660 -23.34 -23.07 -27.71
CA ALA A 660 -23.15 -24.47 -27.39
C ALA A 660 -24.48 -25.14 -27.06
N PRO A 661 -24.70 -26.43 -27.43
CA PRO A 661 -25.87 -27.16 -27.03
C PRO A 661 -26.00 -27.19 -25.50
N LEU A 662 -27.23 -26.98 -25.01
CA LEU A 662 -27.58 -27.07 -23.60
C LEU A 662 -28.29 -28.40 -23.34
N GLU A 663 -27.78 -29.21 -22.44
CA GLU A 663 -28.40 -30.50 -22.06
C GLU A 663 -29.81 -30.28 -21.55
N GLY A 664 -30.77 -31.07 -22.01
CA GLY A 664 -32.20 -30.95 -21.68
C GLY A 664 -32.96 -29.89 -22.47
N ALA A 665 -32.32 -29.08 -23.31
CA ALA A 665 -33.02 -28.13 -24.15
C ALA A 665 -33.62 -28.82 -25.39
N GLU A 666 -34.95 -28.72 -25.54
CA GLU A 666 -35.66 -29.17 -26.75
C GLU A 666 -35.61 -28.12 -27.86
N ARG A 667 -35.53 -26.85 -27.49
CA ARG A 667 -35.44 -25.72 -28.43
C ARG A 667 -34.79 -24.50 -27.74
N TYR A 668 -34.54 -23.47 -28.54
CA TYR A 668 -33.89 -22.25 -28.07
C TYR A 668 -34.73 -21.01 -28.41
N ALA A 669 -34.53 -19.96 -27.62
CA ALA A 669 -35.04 -18.63 -27.90
C ALA A 669 -33.93 -17.61 -27.76
N LEU A 670 -34.06 -16.47 -28.47
CA LEU A 670 -33.02 -15.45 -28.55
C LEU A 670 -33.63 -14.05 -28.39
N ASP A 671 -32.92 -13.20 -27.63
CA ASP A 671 -33.17 -11.76 -27.61
C ASP A 671 -32.03 -11.05 -28.37
N VAL A 672 -32.37 -10.00 -29.09
CA VAL A 672 -31.41 -8.98 -29.52
C VAL A 672 -31.56 -7.79 -28.59
N LEU A 673 -30.43 -7.28 -28.08
CA LEU A 673 -30.40 -6.33 -27.00
C LEU A 673 -29.72 -5.04 -27.45
N GLN A 674 -30.24 -3.93 -26.98
CA GLN A 674 -29.58 -2.64 -27.00
C GLN A 674 -28.96 -2.41 -25.64
N ARG A 675 -27.67 -2.04 -25.63
CA ARG A 675 -26.98 -1.58 -24.41
C ARG A 675 -27.48 -0.15 -24.15
N GLY A 676 -27.96 0.06 -22.98
CA GLY A 676 -28.35 1.35 -22.44
C GLY A 676 -27.65 1.63 -21.15
N MET A 677 -27.84 2.82 -20.67
CA MET A 677 -27.55 3.22 -19.32
C MET A 677 -28.87 3.64 -18.70
N THR A 678 -29.11 3.30 -17.42
CA THR A 678 -30.21 3.94 -16.69
C THR A 678 -29.99 5.45 -16.73
N GLU A 679 -31.08 6.22 -16.75
CA GLU A 679 -30.99 7.66 -16.75
C GLU A 679 -30.19 8.11 -15.52
N ALA A 680 -29.27 9.06 -15.72
CA ALA A 680 -28.54 9.67 -14.63
C ALA A 680 -29.37 10.85 -14.09
N TYR A 681 -29.68 10.82 -12.80
CA TYR A 681 -30.43 11.85 -12.13
C TYR A 681 -29.52 12.63 -11.20
N TYR A 682 -29.82 13.92 -11.05
CA TYR A 682 -29.16 14.79 -10.08
C TYR A 682 -30.24 15.42 -9.20
N GLN A 683 -30.22 15.10 -7.92
CA GLN A 683 -31.06 15.75 -6.93
C GLN A 683 -30.25 16.81 -6.19
N MET A 684 -30.72 18.05 -6.24
CA MET A 684 -30.15 19.15 -5.49
C MET A 684 -30.99 19.43 -4.25
N VAL A 685 -30.31 19.61 -3.11
CA VAL A 685 -30.92 20.08 -1.88
C VAL A 685 -30.22 21.40 -1.54
N ASP A 686 -30.94 22.47 -1.72
CA ASP A 686 -30.66 23.78 -1.14
C ASP A 686 -31.65 24.05 0.03
N PHE A 687 -31.40 25.03 0.79
CA PHE A 687 -32.24 25.33 1.95
C PHE A 687 -32.99 26.64 1.78
N THR A 688 -33.17 27.13 0.55
CA THR A 688 -33.78 28.41 0.18
C THR A 688 -35.16 28.61 0.80
N ASP A 689 -35.97 27.54 0.87
CA ASP A 689 -37.30 27.55 1.48
C ASP A 689 -37.29 27.02 2.93
N GLY A 690 -36.12 26.86 3.54
CA GLY A 690 -35.91 26.41 4.90
C GLY A 690 -35.97 24.87 5.10
N ILE A 691 -35.71 24.43 6.33
CA ILE A 691 -35.60 22.98 6.66
C ILE A 691 -36.91 22.22 6.35
N LYS A 692 -38.06 22.85 6.47
CA LYS A 692 -39.37 22.21 6.26
C LYS A 692 -39.69 21.94 4.78
N ALA A 693 -38.95 22.55 3.89
CA ALA A 693 -39.11 22.38 2.44
C ALA A 693 -38.10 21.43 1.82
N MET A 694 -37.33 20.68 2.63
CA MET A 694 -36.44 19.64 2.10
C MET A 694 -37.23 18.62 1.25
N PRO A 695 -36.60 18.03 0.21
CA PRO A 695 -37.27 17.03 -0.61
C PRO A 695 -37.75 15.84 0.22
N GLU A 696 -38.80 15.15 -0.29
CA GLU A 696 -39.38 13.99 0.38
C GLU A 696 -38.34 12.93 0.70
N GLY A 697 -38.39 12.41 1.93
CA GLY A 697 -37.50 11.35 2.41
C GLY A 697 -36.19 11.86 3.02
N TRP A 698 -35.86 13.14 2.89
CA TRP A 698 -34.72 13.70 3.60
C TRP A 698 -35.04 13.98 5.07
N SER A 699 -34.05 13.81 5.92
CA SER A 699 -34.17 14.04 7.36
C SER A 699 -32.96 14.76 7.95
N THR A 700 -33.20 15.55 8.99
CA THR A 700 -32.15 16.23 9.76
C THR A 700 -32.60 16.49 11.20
N ASN A 701 -31.68 16.49 12.15
CA ASN A 701 -31.91 16.99 13.50
C ASN A 701 -31.46 18.44 13.69
N ALA A 702 -30.96 19.11 12.68
CA ALA A 702 -30.64 20.53 12.69
C ALA A 702 -31.92 21.37 12.85
N LYS A 703 -31.83 22.51 13.54
CA LYS A 703 -32.97 23.28 13.92
C LYS A 703 -33.02 24.69 13.30
N MET A 704 -32.00 25.08 12.55
CA MET A 704 -31.93 26.42 12.00
C MET A 704 -31.16 26.46 10.67
N VAL A 705 -31.50 27.46 9.89
CA VAL A 705 -30.80 27.86 8.66
C VAL A 705 -30.08 29.18 8.85
N LEU A 706 -29.15 29.50 7.99
CA LEU A 706 -28.24 30.63 8.07
C LEU A 706 -28.31 31.47 6.81
N SER A 707 -28.68 32.74 6.95
CA SER A 707 -28.74 33.72 5.86
C SER A 707 -27.65 34.79 5.94
N VAL A 708 -26.65 34.62 6.80
CA VAL A 708 -25.54 35.56 6.96
C VAL A 708 -24.61 35.47 5.77
N ALA A 709 -24.21 36.59 5.20
CA ALA A 709 -23.32 36.65 4.05
C ALA A 709 -22.05 35.83 4.27
N GLY A 710 -21.72 34.95 3.29
CA GLY A 710 -20.61 34.00 3.34
C GLY A 710 -20.87 32.74 4.16
N SER A 711 -22.09 32.51 4.66
CA SER A 711 -22.47 31.27 5.36
C SER A 711 -23.34 30.36 4.50
N TYR A 712 -23.41 30.56 3.21
CA TYR A 712 -24.18 29.74 2.26
C TYR A 712 -23.40 29.64 0.94
N GLY A 713 -23.73 28.64 0.13
CA GLY A 713 -23.17 28.41 -1.17
C GLY A 713 -23.72 29.39 -2.22
N ASN A 714 -24.51 28.91 -3.18
CA ASN A 714 -25.05 29.77 -4.26
C ASN A 714 -26.13 30.73 -3.79
N ALA A 715 -27.03 30.32 -2.89
CA ALA A 715 -28.13 31.11 -2.41
C ALA A 715 -28.38 30.91 -0.90
N ALA A 716 -28.78 31.96 -0.21
CA ALA A 716 -29.18 31.88 1.20
C ALA A 716 -30.58 31.26 1.33
N PRO A 717 -30.83 30.52 2.42
CA PRO A 717 -29.96 30.16 3.54
C PRO A 717 -29.33 28.77 3.41
N SER A 718 -28.25 28.51 4.14
CA SER A 718 -27.67 27.20 4.34
C SER A 718 -28.19 26.49 5.59
N LEU A 719 -28.04 25.17 5.70
CA LEU A 719 -28.33 24.40 6.91
C LEU A 719 -27.23 24.60 7.96
N SER A 720 -27.62 24.79 9.23
CA SER A 720 -26.69 24.93 10.34
C SER A 720 -26.60 23.70 11.20
N LEU A 721 -25.47 22.98 11.11
CA LEU A 721 -25.12 21.92 12.04
C LEU A 721 -24.31 22.52 13.20
N ALA A 722 -24.95 22.76 14.34
CA ALA A 722 -24.35 23.51 15.44
C ALA A 722 -24.18 22.70 16.75
N ALA A 723 -24.73 21.51 16.81
CA ALA A 723 -24.63 20.60 17.95
C ALA A 723 -23.75 19.41 17.56
N ASP A 724 -23.12 18.79 18.52
CA ASP A 724 -22.46 17.48 18.33
C ASP A 724 -23.49 16.45 17.86
N ASN A 725 -23.09 15.59 16.91
CA ASN A 725 -23.96 14.62 16.24
C ASN A 725 -25.18 15.24 15.50
N ALA A 726 -25.05 16.51 15.09
CA ALA A 726 -26.01 17.09 14.15
C ALA A 726 -25.81 16.47 12.77
N TYR A 727 -26.89 16.01 12.13
CA TYR A 727 -26.82 15.30 10.86
C TYR A 727 -27.82 15.77 9.82
N ILE A 728 -27.55 15.41 8.57
CA ILE A 728 -28.51 15.35 7.46
C ILE A 728 -28.38 14.02 6.75
N GLU A 729 -29.52 13.42 6.39
CA GLU A 729 -29.63 12.09 5.80
C GLU A 729 -30.56 12.10 4.60
N SER A 730 -30.15 11.44 3.50
CA SER A 730 -30.93 11.31 2.28
C SER A 730 -31.95 10.16 2.35
N PRO A 731 -32.97 10.15 1.47
CA PRO A 731 -33.72 8.92 1.22
C PRO A 731 -32.85 7.82 0.62
N ILE A 732 -33.36 6.57 0.59
CA ILE A 732 -32.74 5.47 -0.15
C ILE A 732 -33.11 5.61 -1.62
N PHE A 733 -32.14 5.91 -2.49
CA PHE A 733 -32.36 5.97 -3.93
C PHE A 733 -32.55 4.57 -4.52
N ALA A 734 -33.45 4.44 -5.50
CA ALA A 734 -33.69 3.15 -6.19
C ALA A 734 -32.43 2.68 -6.94
N ASP A 735 -31.64 3.61 -7.47
CA ASP A 735 -30.41 3.39 -8.21
C ASP A 735 -29.18 3.73 -7.33
N GLY A 736 -28.03 3.19 -7.71
CA GLY A 736 -26.79 3.44 -6.96
C GLY A 736 -26.32 4.90 -7.06
N LEU A 737 -25.65 5.36 -6.00
CA LEU A 737 -25.00 6.66 -5.96
C LEU A 737 -23.81 6.72 -6.92
N ARG A 738 -23.69 7.82 -7.66
CA ARG A 738 -22.58 8.08 -8.60
C ARG A 738 -21.68 9.21 -8.15
N SER A 739 -22.29 10.25 -7.60
CA SER A 739 -21.57 11.41 -7.09
C SER A 739 -22.31 12.02 -5.90
N ILE A 740 -21.54 12.58 -5.00
CA ILE A 740 -22.02 13.38 -3.86
C ILE A 740 -21.22 14.67 -3.89
N SER A 741 -21.88 15.79 -3.99
CA SER A 741 -21.25 17.11 -3.91
C SER A 741 -21.96 17.95 -2.87
N LEU A 742 -21.24 18.74 -2.13
CA LEU A 742 -21.80 19.70 -1.18
C LEU A 742 -20.87 20.88 -0.96
N TRP A 743 -21.47 22.06 -0.73
CA TRP A 743 -20.75 23.21 -0.22
C TRP A 743 -20.75 23.19 1.31
N GLN A 744 -19.60 23.52 1.92
CA GLN A 744 -19.48 23.59 3.38
C GLN A 744 -18.59 24.74 3.83
N ARG A 745 -18.84 25.20 5.05
CA ARG A 745 -18.01 26.18 5.75
C ARG A 745 -18.10 26.02 7.26
N GLU A 746 -16.97 25.94 7.94
CA GLU A 746 -16.91 26.03 9.39
C GLU A 746 -17.12 27.47 9.85
N ARG A 747 -17.85 27.65 10.94
CA ARG A 747 -18.22 28.97 11.52
C ARG A 747 -17.60 29.15 12.90
N ASN A 748 -17.24 30.42 13.22
CA ASN A 748 -16.75 30.86 14.53
C ASN A 748 -15.43 30.23 14.97
N ALA A 749 -14.34 30.60 14.30
CA ALA A 749 -12.95 30.28 14.54
C ALA A 749 -12.65 28.76 14.55
N PRO A 750 -11.91 28.28 13.58
CA PRO A 750 -11.54 26.87 13.53
C PRO A 750 -10.78 26.50 14.80
N CYS A 751 -11.30 25.55 15.57
CA CYS A 751 -10.57 24.99 16.70
C CYS A 751 -9.66 23.85 16.28
N GLY A 752 -9.70 23.46 14.99
CA GLY A 752 -8.92 22.35 14.44
C GLY A 752 -9.34 20.96 14.93
N LYS A 753 -10.46 20.86 15.65
CA LYS A 753 -10.91 19.60 16.27
C LYS A 753 -12.25 19.09 15.75
N ASN A 754 -13.04 19.97 15.11
CA ASN A 754 -14.34 19.60 14.57
C ASN A 754 -14.18 18.87 13.24
N TYR A 755 -14.99 17.86 12.99
CA TYR A 755 -14.98 17.10 11.75
C TYR A 755 -16.38 16.67 11.31
N VAL A 756 -16.48 16.22 10.07
CA VAL A 756 -17.70 15.67 9.48
C VAL A 756 -17.42 14.24 9.03
N THR A 757 -18.26 13.30 9.43
CA THR A 757 -18.27 11.98 8.82
C THR A 757 -19.30 11.93 7.70
N LEU A 758 -18.88 11.41 6.54
CA LEU A 758 -19.78 10.99 5.47
C LEU A 758 -19.94 9.49 5.53
N GLU A 759 -21.17 9.05 5.68
CA GLU A 759 -21.56 7.66 5.64
C GLU A 759 -22.42 7.38 4.42
N VAL A 760 -22.31 6.18 3.84
CA VAL A 760 -23.20 5.70 2.78
C VAL A 760 -23.92 4.44 3.19
N MET A 761 -25.16 4.28 2.72
CA MET A 761 -25.95 3.10 3.02
C MET A 761 -25.85 2.08 1.88
N MET A 762 -25.60 0.83 2.25
CA MET A 762 -25.68 -0.35 1.40
C MET A 762 -26.98 -1.10 1.71
N PRO A 763 -28.07 -0.96 0.91
CA PRO A 763 -29.37 -1.54 1.25
C PRO A 763 -29.37 -3.06 1.36
N GLN A 764 -28.45 -3.74 0.65
CA GLN A 764 -28.29 -5.19 0.72
C GLN A 764 -27.99 -5.68 2.14
N VAL A 765 -27.39 -4.82 2.96
CA VAL A 765 -27.03 -5.12 4.36
C VAL A 765 -27.71 -4.19 5.36
N ASN A 766 -28.52 -3.25 4.87
CA ASN A 766 -29.25 -2.25 5.67
C ASN A 766 -28.39 -1.55 6.73
N GLN A 767 -27.15 -1.17 6.33
CA GLN A 767 -26.20 -0.54 7.23
C GLN A 767 -25.55 0.71 6.63
N TRP A 768 -25.23 1.65 7.51
CA TRP A 768 -24.42 2.80 7.22
C TRP A 768 -22.93 2.46 7.36
N MET A 769 -22.17 2.77 6.32
CA MET A 769 -20.73 2.58 6.29
C MET A 769 -20.05 3.94 6.23
N ALA A 770 -19.09 4.18 7.10
CA ALA A 770 -18.26 5.37 7.02
C ALA A 770 -17.51 5.36 5.68
N LEU A 771 -17.73 6.39 4.85
CA LEU A 771 -17.06 6.58 3.58
C LEU A 771 -15.85 7.49 3.73
N ASP A 772 -16.02 8.61 4.42
CA ASP A 772 -14.96 9.63 4.54
C ASP A 772 -15.12 10.43 5.83
N THR A 773 -14.01 11.00 6.28
CA THR A 773 -14.00 11.96 7.39
C THR A 773 -13.32 13.25 6.92
N LEU A 774 -14.05 14.35 7.01
CA LEU A 774 -13.56 15.67 6.64
C LEU A 774 -13.14 16.42 7.90
N LEU A 775 -11.85 16.70 8.02
CA LEU A 775 -11.35 17.65 9.00
C LEU A 775 -11.68 19.06 8.51
N LEU A 776 -12.32 19.86 9.35
CA LEU A 776 -12.78 21.21 8.95
C LEU A 776 -11.64 22.24 8.85
N THR A 777 -10.41 21.84 9.19
CA THR A 777 -9.20 22.63 8.91
C THR A 777 -8.88 22.76 7.42
N ASP A 778 -9.37 21.83 6.59
CA ASP A 778 -9.11 21.78 5.15
C ASP A 778 -10.06 22.69 4.35
N THR A 779 -10.91 23.46 5.03
CA THR A 779 -11.88 24.34 4.38
C THR A 779 -11.41 25.80 4.41
N ASN A 780 -11.62 26.53 3.30
CA ASN A 780 -11.36 27.96 3.31
C ASN A 780 -12.30 28.66 4.31
N PRO A 781 -11.79 29.19 5.43
CA PRO A 781 -12.66 29.74 6.49
C PRO A 781 -13.38 31.02 6.08
N GLN A 782 -13.02 31.61 4.92
CA GLN A 782 -13.62 32.87 4.45
C GLN A 782 -14.68 32.70 3.37
N SER A 783 -14.54 31.74 2.47
CA SER A 783 -15.41 31.54 1.31
C SER A 783 -16.19 30.22 1.28
N GLY A 784 -15.87 29.27 2.15
CA GLY A 784 -16.38 27.89 2.06
C GLY A 784 -15.72 27.09 0.92
N THR A 785 -16.01 25.81 0.86
CA THR A 785 -15.45 24.89 -0.13
C THR A 785 -16.51 23.91 -0.60
N THR A 786 -16.61 23.70 -1.91
CA THR A 786 -17.42 22.62 -2.48
C THR A 786 -16.57 21.36 -2.56
N ILE A 787 -17.08 20.26 -2.04
CA ILE A 787 -16.40 18.95 -2.00
C ILE A 787 -17.17 17.96 -2.87
N LEU A 788 -16.46 17.10 -3.59
CA LEU A 788 -17.02 16.14 -4.52
C LEU A 788 -16.46 14.74 -4.28
N TRP A 789 -17.35 13.75 -4.08
CA TRP A 789 -17.04 12.31 -4.08
C TRP A 789 -17.64 11.68 -5.31
N LEU A 790 -16.90 10.75 -5.94
CA LEU A 790 -17.30 10.07 -7.17
C LEU A 790 -17.34 8.55 -6.96
N ALA A 791 -18.20 7.86 -7.67
CA ALA A 791 -18.13 6.41 -7.75
C ALA A 791 -16.90 5.95 -8.56
N GLU A 792 -16.50 4.69 -8.42
CA GLU A 792 -15.35 4.10 -9.12
C GLU A 792 -15.44 4.23 -10.65
N THR A 793 -16.65 4.28 -11.19
CA THR A 793 -16.92 4.39 -12.64
C THR A 793 -16.93 5.83 -13.16
N GLU A 794 -16.80 6.82 -12.28
CA GLU A 794 -16.94 8.24 -12.63
C GLU A 794 -15.57 8.93 -12.63
N GLN A 795 -15.37 9.82 -13.60
CA GLN A 795 -14.21 10.70 -13.66
C GLN A 795 -14.64 12.15 -13.39
N ALA A 796 -13.79 12.91 -12.73
CA ALA A 796 -14.00 14.35 -12.58
C ALA A 796 -13.95 15.01 -13.97
N THR A 797 -15.01 15.74 -14.31
CA THR A 797 -14.95 16.61 -15.50
C THR A 797 -14.24 17.91 -15.12
N SER A 798 -13.30 18.35 -15.91
CA SER A 798 -12.38 19.48 -15.71
C SER A 798 -13.01 20.88 -15.52
N ALA A 799 -14.28 20.95 -15.16
CA ALA A 799 -15.04 22.22 -15.10
C ALA A 799 -15.63 22.52 -13.71
N THR A 800 -15.23 21.86 -12.64
CA THR A 800 -15.79 22.14 -11.31
C THR A 800 -14.71 22.67 -10.37
N ASP A 801 -14.97 23.83 -9.76
CA ASP A 801 -14.21 24.40 -8.62
C ASP A 801 -14.37 23.56 -7.33
N ALA A 802 -14.72 22.28 -7.44
CA ALA A 802 -14.96 21.39 -6.32
C ALA A 802 -13.67 20.61 -5.96
N ALA A 803 -13.36 20.57 -4.70
CA ALA A 803 -12.29 19.70 -4.19
C ALA A 803 -12.73 18.23 -4.29
N VAL A 804 -12.16 17.49 -5.25
CA VAL A 804 -12.47 16.07 -5.48
C VAL A 804 -11.79 15.23 -4.40
N ARG A 805 -12.58 14.38 -3.73
CA ARG A 805 -12.03 13.48 -2.72
C ARG A 805 -11.45 12.21 -3.36
N PRO A 806 -10.33 11.70 -2.86
CA PRO A 806 -9.73 10.47 -3.37
C PRO A 806 -10.56 9.22 -3.05
N VAL A 807 -11.34 9.27 -1.96
CA VAL A 807 -12.21 8.16 -1.54
C VAL A 807 -13.36 8.00 -2.54
N ARG A 808 -13.58 6.76 -3.00
CA ARG A 808 -14.61 6.43 -3.98
C ARG A 808 -15.86 5.88 -3.32
N ILE A 809 -17.03 6.26 -3.85
CA ILE A 809 -18.33 5.74 -3.41
C ILE A 809 -18.42 4.26 -3.81
N PRO A 810 -18.58 3.32 -2.85
CA PRO A 810 -18.67 1.90 -3.16
C PRO A 810 -19.86 1.57 -4.06
N LYS A 811 -19.66 0.61 -4.96
CA LYS A 811 -20.73 0.12 -5.83
C LYS A 811 -21.90 -0.42 -5.01
N GLY A 812 -23.12 0.05 -5.32
CA GLY A 812 -24.34 -0.35 -4.61
C GLY A 812 -24.74 0.54 -3.44
N SER A 813 -23.97 1.58 -3.10
CA SER A 813 -24.38 2.62 -2.15
C SER A 813 -25.64 3.33 -2.65
N ARG A 814 -26.65 3.52 -1.77
CA ARG A 814 -27.97 4.07 -2.18
C ARG A 814 -28.48 5.21 -1.33
N ALA A 815 -27.81 5.56 -0.24
CA ALA A 815 -28.15 6.74 0.56
C ALA A 815 -26.88 7.31 1.18
N LEU A 816 -26.94 8.56 1.63
CA LEU A 816 -25.86 9.20 2.36
C LEU A 816 -26.36 9.76 3.69
N ARG A 817 -25.45 9.84 4.67
CA ARG A 817 -25.60 10.58 5.90
C ARG A 817 -24.35 11.41 6.16
N LEU A 818 -24.53 12.67 6.48
CA LEU A 818 -23.47 13.57 6.94
C LEU A 818 -23.69 13.86 8.42
N THR A 819 -22.72 13.57 9.27
CA THR A 819 -22.79 13.84 10.71
C THR A 819 -21.66 14.76 11.12
N TYR A 820 -22.00 15.88 11.77
CA TYR A 820 -21.05 16.83 12.32
C TYR A 820 -20.66 16.45 13.73
N HIS A 821 -19.35 16.30 13.95
CA HIS A 821 -18.77 16.01 15.26
C HIS A 821 -18.09 17.25 15.81
N ARG A 822 -18.52 17.66 17.01
CA ARG A 822 -18.09 18.88 17.64
C ARG A 822 -17.27 18.58 18.89
N GLU A 823 -15.96 18.76 18.77
CA GLU A 823 -15.00 18.63 19.90
C GLU A 823 -14.60 19.97 20.52
N GLY A 824 -15.16 21.07 20.04
CA GLY A 824 -14.85 22.42 20.52
C GLY A 824 -15.97 23.43 20.31
N SER A 825 -15.61 24.69 20.13
CA SER A 825 -16.55 25.75 19.75
C SER A 825 -16.72 25.75 18.24
N GLY A 826 -17.88 26.15 17.74
CA GLY A 826 -18.14 26.31 16.30
C GLY A 826 -19.42 25.65 15.85
N GLY A 827 -19.66 25.65 14.56
CA GLY A 827 -20.76 25.03 13.88
C GLY A 827 -20.45 24.97 12.39
N LEU A 828 -21.09 24.08 11.68
CA LEU A 828 -20.92 23.88 10.25
C LEU A 828 -22.11 24.44 9.49
N ALA A 829 -21.84 25.17 8.42
CA ALA A 829 -22.83 25.54 7.40
C ALA A 829 -22.70 24.57 6.24
N ILE A 830 -23.79 23.95 5.81
CA ILE A 830 -23.85 23.06 4.64
C ILE A 830 -24.90 23.60 3.68
N ASP A 831 -24.57 23.53 2.38
CA ASP A 831 -25.46 23.98 1.33
C ASP A 831 -25.21 23.29 0.00
N ASP A 832 -26.04 23.52 -1.01
CA ASP A 832 -25.90 23.06 -2.38
C ASP A 832 -25.54 21.55 -2.45
N ILE A 833 -26.26 20.70 -1.71
CA ILE A 833 -26.02 19.25 -1.74
C ILE A 833 -26.54 18.72 -3.07
N VAL A 834 -25.68 18.16 -3.89
CA VAL A 834 -26.05 17.53 -5.17
C VAL A 834 -25.71 16.06 -5.15
N ILE A 835 -26.71 15.23 -5.37
CA ILE A 835 -26.58 13.77 -5.44
C ILE A 835 -26.78 13.33 -6.89
N GLY A 836 -25.76 12.72 -7.46
CA GLY A 836 -25.88 11.97 -8.73
C GLY A 836 -26.20 10.52 -8.44
N HIS A 837 -27.23 9.95 -9.09
CA HIS A 837 -27.58 8.55 -9.02
C HIS A 837 -28.07 8.01 -10.38
N GLY A 838 -28.23 6.70 -10.54
CA GLY A 838 -28.58 6.07 -11.83
C GLY A 838 -27.35 5.78 -12.70
N GLY A 839 -27.54 5.65 -14.02
CA GLY A 839 -26.45 5.45 -14.99
C GLY A 839 -25.83 4.04 -15.00
N ALA A 840 -26.51 3.00 -14.53
CA ALA A 840 -26.06 1.62 -14.64
C ALA A 840 -26.24 1.07 -16.06
N GLU A 841 -25.32 0.20 -16.51
CA GLU A 841 -25.50 -0.51 -17.78
C GLU A 841 -26.74 -1.40 -17.77
N THR A 842 -27.55 -1.29 -18.81
CA THR A 842 -28.74 -2.10 -19.02
C THR A 842 -28.69 -2.75 -20.40
N TYR A 843 -29.29 -3.92 -20.50
CA TYR A 843 -29.44 -4.65 -21.76
C TYR A 843 -30.92 -4.88 -22.01
N THR A 844 -31.53 -4.00 -22.79
CA THR A 844 -32.96 -4.01 -23.05
C THR A 844 -33.22 -4.70 -24.39
N PRO A 845 -34.16 -5.70 -24.46
CA PRO A 845 -34.53 -6.32 -25.71
C PRO A 845 -35.09 -5.30 -26.71
N LEU A 846 -34.64 -5.39 -27.95
CA LEU A 846 -35.20 -4.60 -29.05
C LEU A 846 -36.64 -5.06 -29.33
N ASN A 847 -37.50 -4.09 -29.64
CA ASN A 847 -38.87 -4.38 -30.01
C ASN A 847 -38.92 -5.24 -31.30
N GLY A 848 -39.68 -6.33 -31.22
CA GLY A 848 -39.74 -7.34 -32.28
C GLY A 848 -38.63 -8.41 -32.25
N PHE A 849 -37.67 -8.31 -31.35
CA PHE A 849 -36.54 -9.23 -31.24
C PHE A 849 -36.40 -9.82 -29.81
N THR A 850 -37.52 -10.00 -29.15
CA THR A 850 -37.60 -10.57 -27.79
C THR A 850 -38.10 -12.00 -27.85
N ARG A 851 -37.36 -12.92 -27.20
CA ARG A 851 -37.68 -14.35 -27.11
C ARG A 851 -38.07 -14.95 -28.47
N MET A 852 -37.36 -14.55 -29.54
CA MET A 852 -37.53 -15.13 -30.88
C MET A 852 -37.27 -16.63 -30.79
N ASP A 853 -38.17 -17.42 -31.40
CA ASP A 853 -37.97 -18.86 -31.50
C ASP A 853 -36.80 -19.17 -32.45
N ALA A 854 -35.71 -19.66 -31.91
CA ALA A 854 -34.49 -20.01 -32.63
C ALA A 854 -34.44 -21.50 -33.04
N GLY A 855 -35.55 -22.25 -32.86
CA GLY A 855 -35.65 -23.65 -33.24
C GLY A 855 -34.85 -24.59 -32.34
N THR A 856 -34.42 -25.72 -32.89
CA THR A 856 -33.72 -26.80 -32.21
C THR A 856 -32.20 -26.80 -32.45
N GLY A 857 -31.73 -25.94 -33.35
CA GLY A 857 -30.31 -25.82 -33.73
C GLY A 857 -29.48 -25.05 -32.70
N THR A 858 -28.16 -25.01 -32.91
CA THR A 858 -27.20 -24.25 -32.09
C THR A 858 -26.74 -22.96 -32.78
N SER A 859 -27.45 -22.54 -33.81
CA SER A 859 -27.30 -21.26 -34.51
C SER A 859 -28.66 -20.78 -35.05
N PHE A 860 -28.78 -19.45 -35.15
CA PHE A 860 -29.99 -18.82 -35.72
C PHE A 860 -29.63 -17.51 -36.42
N THR A 861 -30.09 -17.35 -37.66
CA THR A 861 -29.85 -16.13 -38.40
C THR A 861 -30.95 -15.12 -38.15
N VAL A 862 -30.54 -13.98 -37.57
CA VAL A 862 -31.41 -12.83 -37.33
C VAL A 862 -31.30 -11.87 -38.50
N THR A 863 -32.46 -11.46 -39.07
CA THR A 863 -32.53 -10.50 -40.18
C THR A 863 -33.48 -9.35 -39.81
N GLY A 864 -33.44 -8.28 -40.57
CA GLY A 864 -34.33 -7.13 -40.34
C GLY A 864 -33.81 -6.12 -39.31
N LEU A 865 -32.55 -6.24 -38.95
CA LEU A 865 -31.85 -5.27 -38.12
C LEU A 865 -31.29 -4.11 -38.95
N THR A 866 -30.91 -3.05 -38.28
CA THR A 866 -30.06 -2.00 -38.84
C THR A 866 -28.81 -1.93 -37.98
N LEU A 867 -27.70 -2.51 -38.43
CA LEU A 867 -26.42 -2.48 -37.73
C LEU A 867 -25.57 -1.32 -38.26
N THR A 868 -24.95 -0.58 -37.32
CA THR A 868 -24.08 0.54 -37.64
C THR A 868 -22.72 0.37 -36.96
N PRO A 869 -21.64 0.94 -37.53
CA PRO A 869 -20.32 0.85 -36.87
C PRO A 869 -20.22 1.63 -35.56
N THR A 870 -21.16 2.53 -35.28
CA THR A 870 -21.17 3.43 -34.13
C THR A 870 -21.97 2.91 -32.96
N GLU A 871 -22.82 1.88 -33.17
CA GLU A 871 -23.67 1.30 -32.14
C GLU A 871 -23.54 -0.22 -32.13
N THR A 872 -23.09 -0.77 -31.03
CA THR A 872 -22.98 -2.22 -30.84
C THR A 872 -24.26 -2.76 -30.22
N LEU A 873 -24.97 -3.59 -30.95
CA LEU A 873 -26.05 -4.42 -30.42
C LEU A 873 -25.47 -5.70 -29.79
N TYR A 874 -26.28 -6.35 -28.99
CA TYR A 874 -25.91 -7.58 -28.28
C TYR A 874 -26.99 -8.63 -28.51
N TYR A 875 -26.66 -9.91 -28.25
CA TYR A 875 -27.65 -10.95 -28.19
C TYR A 875 -27.43 -11.88 -26.99
N ARG A 876 -28.48 -12.54 -26.55
CA ARG A 876 -28.47 -13.60 -25.54
C ARG A 876 -29.41 -14.72 -25.94
N VAL A 877 -29.11 -15.93 -25.48
CA VAL A 877 -29.84 -17.16 -25.83
C VAL A 877 -30.40 -17.80 -24.56
N TYR A 878 -31.55 -18.42 -24.69
CA TYR A 878 -32.23 -19.22 -23.70
C TYR A 878 -32.44 -20.63 -24.23
N GLY A 879 -32.28 -21.68 -23.45
CA GLY A 879 -32.80 -22.99 -23.69
C GLY A 879 -34.25 -23.07 -23.21
N HIS A 880 -35.02 -24.00 -23.77
CA HIS A 880 -36.41 -24.33 -23.37
C HIS A 880 -36.58 -25.84 -23.38
N ASP A 881 -37.04 -26.45 -22.30
CA ASP A 881 -37.21 -27.90 -22.11
C ASP A 881 -38.63 -28.42 -22.43
N GLY A 882 -39.43 -27.65 -23.13
CA GLY A 882 -40.85 -27.91 -23.37
C GLY A 882 -41.77 -27.31 -22.31
N ALA A 883 -41.29 -27.01 -21.10
CA ALA A 883 -42.08 -26.46 -20.00
C ALA A 883 -41.54 -25.10 -19.49
N THR A 884 -40.19 -24.97 -19.33
CA THR A 884 -39.57 -23.79 -18.75
C THR A 884 -38.37 -23.28 -19.59
N TYR A 885 -38.07 -22.00 -19.40
CA TYR A 885 -36.84 -21.42 -19.96
C TYR A 885 -35.70 -21.55 -18.95
N SER A 886 -34.52 -21.80 -19.48
CA SER A 886 -33.25 -21.65 -18.76
C SER A 886 -32.97 -20.18 -18.37
N LEU A 887 -31.97 -19.93 -17.55
CA LEU A 887 -31.36 -18.61 -17.45
C LEU A 887 -30.80 -18.16 -18.82
N PRO A 888 -30.77 -16.85 -19.14
CA PRO A 888 -30.16 -16.37 -20.37
C PRO A 888 -28.63 -16.54 -20.36
N SER A 889 -28.05 -16.75 -21.54
CA SER A 889 -26.60 -16.61 -21.68
C SER A 889 -26.14 -15.20 -21.32
N LEU A 890 -24.85 -15.02 -21.07
CA LEU A 890 -24.27 -13.69 -21.00
C LEU A 890 -24.45 -12.98 -22.35
N PRO A 891 -24.71 -11.64 -22.38
CA PRO A 891 -24.84 -10.88 -23.62
C PRO A 891 -23.55 -10.97 -24.43
N GLN A 892 -23.70 -11.26 -25.75
CA GLN A 892 -22.61 -11.30 -26.71
C GLN A 892 -22.71 -10.10 -27.66
N PRO A 893 -21.62 -9.35 -27.91
CA PRO A 893 -21.63 -8.22 -28.83
C PRO A 893 -21.77 -8.69 -30.27
N ILE A 894 -22.51 -7.92 -31.07
CA ILE A 894 -22.64 -8.08 -32.51
C ILE A 894 -21.76 -7.03 -33.19
N LEU A 895 -20.55 -7.44 -33.57
CA LEU A 895 -19.55 -6.53 -34.11
C LEU A 895 -19.71 -6.39 -35.61
N TYR A 896 -20.28 -5.27 -36.08
CA TYR A 896 -20.44 -4.97 -37.49
C TYR A 896 -19.26 -4.11 -37.98
N ASP A 897 -18.51 -4.67 -38.96
CA ASP A 897 -17.44 -3.96 -39.66
C ASP A 897 -17.82 -3.74 -41.15
N PRO A 898 -18.14 -2.50 -41.56
CA PRO A 898 -18.49 -2.19 -42.95
C PRO A 898 -17.29 -2.27 -43.90
N THR A 899 -16.05 -2.36 -43.42
CA THR A 899 -14.83 -2.41 -44.23
C THR A 899 -14.59 -3.79 -44.85
N GLY A 900 -15.28 -4.81 -44.35
CA GLY A 900 -15.21 -6.19 -44.86
C GLY A 900 -13.89 -6.90 -44.66
N ILE A 901 -12.98 -6.33 -43.86
CA ILE A 901 -11.74 -6.99 -43.45
C ILE A 901 -12.06 -7.83 -42.21
N ALA A 902 -12.61 -9.02 -42.42
CA ALA A 902 -12.89 -9.95 -41.37
C ALA A 902 -11.58 -10.35 -40.66
N ALA A 903 -11.48 -10.10 -39.36
CA ALA A 903 -10.46 -10.76 -38.54
C ALA A 903 -10.70 -12.29 -38.69
N PRO A 904 -9.64 -13.10 -38.87
CA PRO A 904 -9.82 -14.54 -39.07
C PRO A 904 -10.46 -15.18 -37.86
N THR A 905 -11.69 -15.63 -38.00
CA THR A 905 -12.53 -16.22 -36.91
C THR A 905 -12.26 -17.69 -36.62
N THR A 906 -11.28 -18.30 -37.29
CA THR A 906 -10.86 -19.69 -37.02
C THR A 906 -9.36 -19.76 -36.96
N LYS A 907 -8.81 -20.43 -35.89
CA LYS A 907 -7.43 -20.90 -35.93
C LYS A 907 -7.28 -21.80 -37.16
N PRO A 908 -6.31 -21.54 -38.06
CA PRO A 908 -6.13 -22.37 -39.24
C PRO A 908 -5.83 -23.82 -38.83
N GLU A 909 -6.62 -24.77 -39.25
CA GLU A 909 -6.30 -26.19 -39.22
C GLU A 909 -5.21 -26.43 -40.27
N GLY A 910 -3.97 -26.44 -39.87
CA GLY A 910 -2.82 -26.67 -40.74
C GLY A 910 -1.50 -26.59 -39.99
N PRO A 911 -0.38 -26.99 -40.58
CA PRO A 911 0.92 -26.91 -39.93
C PRO A 911 1.22 -25.45 -39.59
N THR A 912 1.77 -25.25 -38.37
CA THR A 912 2.17 -23.93 -37.89
C THR A 912 3.22 -23.32 -38.82
N ARG A 913 2.91 -22.19 -39.43
CA ARG A 913 3.85 -21.43 -40.27
C ARG A 913 4.23 -20.14 -39.57
N TRP A 914 5.51 -19.85 -39.51
CA TRP A 914 6.04 -18.66 -38.89
C TRP A 914 6.41 -17.60 -39.94
N TYR A 915 6.26 -16.34 -39.58
CA TYR A 915 6.52 -15.16 -40.40
C TYR A 915 7.38 -14.17 -39.59
N ASP A 916 8.29 -13.47 -40.28
CA ASP A 916 8.97 -12.31 -39.68
C ASP A 916 8.05 -11.08 -39.62
N LEU A 917 8.50 -10.00 -38.99
CA LEU A 917 7.69 -8.75 -38.87
C LEU A 917 7.38 -8.09 -40.19
N SER A 918 8.06 -8.44 -41.30
CA SER A 918 7.75 -7.96 -42.66
C SER A 918 6.71 -8.83 -43.39
N GLY A 919 6.19 -9.87 -42.73
CA GLY A 919 5.20 -10.80 -43.29
C GLY A 919 5.79 -11.87 -44.18
N ARG A 920 7.12 -12.06 -44.20
CA ARG A 920 7.78 -13.10 -45.00
C ARG A 920 7.74 -14.43 -44.25
N PRO A 921 7.29 -15.54 -44.91
CA PRO A 921 7.35 -16.85 -44.28
C PRO A 921 8.80 -17.31 -44.08
N ILE A 922 9.08 -17.86 -42.91
CA ILE A 922 10.38 -18.51 -42.63
C ILE A 922 10.39 -19.93 -43.25
N THR A 923 11.57 -20.36 -43.69
CA THR A 923 11.79 -21.75 -44.14
C THR A 923 12.02 -22.63 -42.94
N GLY A 924 11.09 -23.56 -42.65
CA GLY A 924 11.17 -24.51 -41.51
C GLY A 924 9.96 -24.41 -40.58
N ASN A 925 9.85 -25.40 -39.66
CA ASN A 925 8.71 -25.48 -38.72
C ASN A 925 8.85 -24.57 -37.48
N ARG A 926 10.02 -23.95 -37.29
CA ARG A 926 10.29 -23.03 -36.16
C ARG A 926 11.35 -21.96 -36.58
N PRO A 927 11.24 -20.72 -36.07
CA PRO A 927 12.30 -19.73 -36.22
C PRO A 927 13.60 -20.20 -35.50
N GLU A 928 14.74 -20.04 -36.18
CA GLU A 928 16.08 -20.44 -35.65
C GLU A 928 17.09 -19.28 -35.58
N ARG A 929 16.71 -18.09 -36.05
CA ARG A 929 17.58 -16.90 -36.03
C ARG A 929 17.04 -15.87 -35.05
N PRO A 930 17.89 -15.03 -34.44
CA PRO A 930 17.41 -13.92 -33.61
C PRO A 930 16.39 -13.05 -34.37
N GLY A 931 15.29 -12.70 -33.70
CA GLY A 931 14.22 -11.90 -34.30
C GLY A 931 12.86 -12.15 -33.70
N ILE A 932 11.88 -11.31 -34.07
CA ILE A 932 10.49 -11.44 -33.64
C ILE A 932 9.70 -12.12 -34.77
N TYR A 933 8.96 -13.15 -34.43
CA TYR A 933 8.17 -13.95 -35.35
C TYR A 933 6.74 -14.11 -34.87
N ILE A 934 5.79 -14.12 -35.82
CA ILE A 934 4.38 -14.37 -35.54
C ILE A 934 3.95 -15.56 -36.41
N ASN A 935 3.26 -16.51 -35.83
CA ASN A 935 2.75 -17.63 -36.62
C ASN A 935 1.31 -17.40 -37.12
N ASN A 936 0.87 -18.27 -38.03
CA ASN A 936 -0.49 -18.25 -38.58
C ASN A 936 -1.61 -18.54 -37.56
N ARG A 937 -1.25 -18.74 -36.27
CA ARG A 937 -2.17 -18.92 -35.15
C ARG A 937 -2.14 -17.72 -34.20
N GLY A 938 -1.37 -16.68 -34.53
CA GLY A 938 -1.21 -15.48 -33.72
C GLY A 938 -0.22 -15.61 -32.57
N GLU A 939 0.51 -16.73 -32.46
CA GLU A 939 1.53 -16.91 -31.42
C GLU A 939 2.78 -16.11 -31.78
N LYS A 940 3.28 -15.32 -30.84
CA LYS A 940 4.51 -14.52 -30.96
C LYS A 940 5.69 -15.28 -30.36
N ARG A 941 6.83 -15.28 -31.05
CA ARG A 941 8.09 -15.84 -30.56
C ARG A 941 9.21 -14.85 -30.78
N ILE A 942 9.94 -14.57 -29.72
CA ILE A 942 11.13 -13.74 -29.75
C ILE A 942 12.32 -14.68 -29.56
N LEU A 943 13.26 -14.66 -30.50
CA LEU A 943 14.55 -15.35 -30.37
C LEU A 943 15.61 -14.28 -30.25
N LYS A 944 16.39 -14.37 -29.20
CA LYS A 944 17.53 -13.48 -28.90
C LYS A 944 18.77 -13.89 -29.68
#